data_71770083075e99a3dc98e5a1f9d56139
#
_entry.id   71770083075e99a3dc98e5a1f9d56139
#
_cell.length_a   1.000
_cell.length_b   1.000
_cell.length_c   1.000
_cell.angle_alpha   90.00
_cell.angle_beta   90.00
_cell.angle_gamma   90.00
#
_symmetry.space_group_name_H-M   'P 1'
#
loop_
_entity.id
_entity.type
_entity.pdbx_description
1 polymer ?
#
loop_
_entity_poly.entity_id
_entity_poly.type
_entity_poly.pdbx_seq_one_letter_code
_entity_poly.pdbx_strand_id
1 'polypeptide(L)'
;MLTRLSAMLPIQVRGMWIGTFHGLCNRFLRAHAKLAGLPATFQILDTQDQLSAIKRLMKQHNVDDERYPPKQVMWFISGAKENGERPGSLDARDADTRKKIELYQLYQDQCEREGVVDFGELMLRSYELMRDNAALREHYQRRFRHILVDEFQDTNKLQYAWLKLFAGQGTAHPASVLAVGDDDQSIYAFRGARVGNMSDFVREFGVEHQIKLEQNYRSHSNILDSANELISNNRHRLGKNLRTDAGPGEPVRVLEAARDLDESQWLVDEIRHHVREGGSRSEVAVLYRSNAQSRLIETALFNAAIPYRVYGGLRFFERAEIKHALAYLRLIENPRDDTSFLRVVNFPPRGIGARSIEQLQDAARGNGLPLSEAVGQVGGKAGANLSAFVAKIDVLRERTQNATLRETIEAVLDLSGLMDHYREEREGADRIENLQELINAAESFVTQEGFGRDAVAMPVDELGGQSPASQGVDFGLPMAAPDERVEQMQAISPDGETLSPLAAFLTHAALESGDNQAQAGQDAVQLMTVHASKGLEFDVVFITGLEEGLFPHENSLSDFDGLEEERRLMYVAITRARKRLYLSHAQTRLLHGQTRYNVKSRFFDELPESALKWISPRNGGFGSSMAGKVPQSGAYAPSSVRRNGDFGTYDAMTGAGPVPAQKAAPSHGLRLGMQVFHTKFGEGTVLTLEGSGADARAQINFPRHGVKWLALSVAKLTPVNG
;
A
#
# COMPACT_ATOMS: atom_id res chain seq x y z
N MET A 1 -19.03 -6.61 6.02
CA MET A 1 -19.23 -7.74 6.98
C MET A 1 -20.49 -7.53 7.82
N LEU A 2 -20.65 -6.44 8.57
CA LEU A 2 -21.82 -6.17 9.43
C LEU A 2 -23.15 -6.31 8.70
N THR A 3 -23.32 -5.68 7.52
CA THR A 3 -24.54 -5.75 6.70
C THR A 3 -24.93 -7.19 6.34
N ARG A 4 -23.93 -8.02 5.95
CA ARG A 4 -24.16 -9.42 5.63
C ARG A 4 -24.55 -10.23 6.87
N LEU A 5 -23.88 -10.00 8.00
CA LEU A 5 -24.19 -10.68 9.24
C LEU A 5 -25.59 -10.31 9.77
N SER A 6 -25.98 -9.01 9.68
CA SER A 6 -27.33 -8.57 10.06
C SER A 6 -28.42 -9.19 9.18
N ALA A 7 -28.11 -9.49 7.90
CA ALA A 7 -29.06 -10.17 7.02
C ALA A 7 -29.13 -11.69 7.26
N MET A 8 -28.06 -12.30 7.76
CA MET A 8 -27.97 -13.75 7.98
C MET A 8 -28.41 -14.21 9.36
N LEU A 9 -28.23 -13.34 10.37
CA LEU A 9 -28.48 -13.71 11.76
C LEU A 9 -29.81 -13.10 12.25
N PRO A 10 -30.68 -13.88 12.93
CA PRO A 10 -31.94 -13.39 13.48
C PRO A 10 -31.75 -12.65 14.81
N ILE A 11 -30.56 -12.09 15.05
CA ILE A 11 -30.18 -11.40 16.29
C ILE A 11 -29.57 -10.02 15.97
N GLN A 12 -29.62 -9.12 16.93
CA GLN A 12 -28.94 -7.84 16.80
C GLN A 12 -27.43 -8.00 16.92
N VAL A 13 -26.69 -7.63 15.88
CA VAL A 13 -25.22 -7.73 15.82
C VAL A 13 -24.50 -6.55 16.48
N ARG A 14 -25.23 -5.49 16.90
CA ARG A 14 -24.65 -4.25 17.49
C ARG A 14 -23.79 -4.48 18.74
N GLY A 15 -24.08 -5.54 19.52
CA GLY A 15 -23.28 -5.91 20.70
C GLY A 15 -22.00 -6.69 20.41
N MET A 16 -21.82 -7.15 19.17
CA MET A 16 -20.66 -7.93 18.76
C MET A 16 -19.47 -7.01 18.46
N TRP A 17 -18.28 -7.51 18.74
CA TRP A 17 -17.04 -6.86 18.35
C TRP A 17 -16.61 -7.40 16.98
N ILE A 18 -16.97 -6.69 15.94
CA ILE A 18 -16.71 -7.05 14.55
C ILE A 18 -15.93 -5.92 13.89
N GLY A 19 -14.74 -6.20 13.39
CA GLY A 19 -13.89 -5.20 12.75
C GLY A 19 -12.46 -5.68 12.54
N THR A 20 -11.62 -4.81 12.02
CA THR A 20 -10.17 -5.05 11.88
C THR A 20 -9.49 -4.97 13.26
N PHE A 21 -8.28 -5.53 13.39
CA PHE A 21 -7.51 -5.42 14.64
C PHE A 21 -7.38 -3.97 15.11
N HIS A 22 -6.97 -3.05 14.25
CA HIS A 22 -6.83 -1.63 14.60
C HIS A 22 -8.17 -0.99 15.00
N GLY A 23 -9.26 -1.31 14.30
CA GLY A 23 -10.60 -0.82 14.66
C GLY A 23 -11.05 -1.30 16.03
N LEU A 24 -10.80 -2.57 16.35
CA LEU A 24 -11.11 -3.13 17.67
C LEU A 24 -10.21 -2.55 18.77
N CYS A 25 -8.90 -2.35 18.49
CA CYS A 25 -8.00 -1.68 19.42
C CYS A 25 -8.39 -0.23 19.68
N ASN A 26 -8.78 0.51 18.65
CA ASN A 26 -9.30 1.86 18.82
C ASN A 26 -10.55 1.87 19.71
N ARG A 27 -11.53 1.01 19.43
CA ARG A 27 -12.73 0.87 20.28
C ARG A 27 -12.37 0.53 21.73
N PHE A 28 -11.42 -0.38 21.93
CA PHE A 28 -10.93 -0.78 23.25
C PHE A 28 -10.26 0.39 23.98
N LEU A 29 -9.36 1.12 23.31
CA LEU A 29 -8.67 2.26 23.91
C LEU A 29 -9.61 3.43 24.18
N ARG A 30 -10.62 3.69 23.34
CA ARG A 30 -11.66 4.69 23.60
C ARG A 30 -12.44 4.37 24.87
N ALA A 31 -12.86 3.12 25.04
CA ALA A 31 -13.58 2.69 26.24
C ALA A 31 -12.73 2.77 27.53
N HIS A 32 -11.40 2.72 27.41
CA HIS A 32 -10.46 2.71 28.53
C HIS A 32 -9.39 3.81 28.44
N ALA A 33 -9.70 4.94 27.81
CA ALA A 33 -8.74 6.00 27.52
C ALA A 33 -7.97 6.45 28.77
N LYS A 34 -8.66 6.67 29.89
CA LYS A 34 -8.04 7.05 31.15
C LYS A 34 -7.04 6.01 31.68
N LEU A 35 -7.38 4.71 31.59
CA LEU A 35 -6.48 3.63 32.00
C LEU A 35 -5.30 3.50 31.04
N ALA A 36 -5.51 3.80 29.76
CA ALA A 36 -4.47 3.80 28.74
C ALA A 36 -3.58 5.06 28.80
N GLY A 37 -3.86 6.04 29.66
CA GLY A 37 -3.13 7.30 29.71
C GLY A 37 -3.35 8.18 28.48
N LEU A 38 -4.52 8.06 27.83
CA LEU A 38 -4.88 8.83 26.65
C LEU A 38 -6.03 9.81 26.96
N PRO A 39 -6.07 10.98 26.30
CA PRO A 39 -7.28 11.80 26.31
C PRO A 39 -8.44 11.05 25.63
N ALA A 40 -9.67 11.29 26.05
CA ALA A 40 -10.85 10.65 25.46
C ALA A 40 -10.95 10.94 23.95
N THR A 41 -10.49 12.12 23.53
CA THR A 41 -10.50 12.64 22.16
C THR A 41 -9.19 12.42 21.38
N PHE A 42 -8.36 11.46 21.78
CA PHE A 42 -7.09 11.24 21.08
C PHE A 42 -7.29 11.05 19.57
N GLN A 43 -6.38 11.61 18.77
CA GLN A 43 -6.42 11.53 17.31
C GLN A 43 -5.47 10.47 16.78
N ILE A 44 -5.81 9.89 15.63
CA ILE A 44 -4.99 8.86 14.97
C ILE A 44 -4.22 9.52 13.83
N LEU A 45 -2.89 9.42 13.88
CA LEU A 45 -2.02 9.86 12.81
C LEU A 45 -1.99 8.82 11.69
N ASP A 46 -2.22 9.27 10.45
CA ASP A 46 -1.91 8.44 9.29
C ASP A 46 -0.38 8.39 9.05
N THR A 47 0.05 7.53 8.12
CA THR A 47 1.48 7.35 7.80
C THR A 47 2.15 8.65 7.34
N GLN A 48 1.43 9.52 6.63
CA GLN A 48 1.97 10.80 6.14
C GLN A 48 2.09 11.82 7.28
N ASP A 49 1.10 11.85 8.16
CA ASP A 49 1.11 12.71 9.33
C ASP A 49 2.20 12.26 10.32
N GLN A 50 2.36 10.95 10.51
CA GLN A 50 3.46 10.37 11.29
C GLN A 50 4.82 10.79 10.73
N LEU A 51 5.03 10.66 9.41
CA LEU A 51 6.27 11.08 8.76
C LEU A 51 6.50 12.59 8.92
N SER A 52 5.45 13.39 8.82
CA SER A 52 5.53 14.85 8.99
C SER A 52 5.88 15.25 10.42
N ALA A 53 5.30 14.56 11.42
CA ALA A 53 5.64 14.74 12.83
C ALA A 53 7.11 14.38 13.11
N ILE A 54 7.61 13.27 12.57
CA ILE A 54 9.01 12.85 12.69
C ILE A 54 9.96 13.88 12.04
N LYS A 55 9.66 14.36 10.83
CA LYS A 55 10.47 15.41 10.16
C LYS A 55 10.56 16.69 10.99
N ARG A 56 9.43 17.12 11.54
CA ARG A 56 9.35 18.28 12.42
C ARG A 56 10.20 18.08 13.68
N LEU A 57 10.08 16.94 14.34
CA LEU A 57 10.85 16.57 15.52
C LEU A 57 12.35 16.54 15.21
N MET A 58 12.77 15.91 14.12
CA MET A 58 14.19 15.85 13.74
C MET A 58 14.77 17.25 13.49
N LYS A 59 14.02 18.12 12.81
CA LYS A 59 14.41 19.53 12.61
C LYS A 59 14.54 20.27 13.94
N GLN A 60 13.62 20.04 14.88
CA GLN A 60 13.64 20.65 16.21
C GLN A 60 14.89 20.28 17.03
N HIS A 61 15.35 19.05 16.88
CA HIS A 61 16.50 18.51 17.60
C HIS A 61 17.82 18.60 16.79
N ASN A 62 17.84 19.35 15.68
CA ASN A 62 18.99 19.51 14.78
C ASN A 62 19.60 18.16 14.34
N VAL A 63 18.75 17.19 14.04
CA VAL A 63 19.18 15.87 13.56
C VAL A 63 19.42 15.96 12.07
N ASP A 64 20.55 15.45 11.62
CA ASP A 64 20.94 15.34 10.21
C ASP A 64 20.02 14.35 9.48
N ASP A 65 19.20 14.83 8.56
CA ASP A 65 18.23 14.05 7.80
C ASP A 65 18.85 13.29 6.61
N GLU A 66 20.06 13.62 6.19
CA GLU A 66 20.84 12.81 5.24
C GLU A 66 21.39 11.55 5.93
N ARG A 67 21.86 11.68 7.16
CA ARG A 67 22.37 10.57 7.97
C ARG A 67 21.25 9.70 8.51
N TYR A 68 20.15 10.30 8.95
CA TYR A 68 18.96 9.63 9.50
C TYR A 68 17.73 9.98 8.68
N PRO A 69 17.52 9.36 7.48
CA PRO A 69 16.35 9.67 6.67
C PRO A 69 15.05 9.50 7.44
N PRO A 70 14.15 10.50 7.47
CA PRO A 70 12.94 10.47 8.29
C PRO A 70 12.07 9.24 8.06
N LYS A 71 12.01 8.73 6.82
CA LYS A 71 11.30 7.48 6.50
C LYS A 71 11.92 6.26 7.19
N GLN A 72 13.25 6.19 7.30
CA GLN A 72 13.92 5.10 7.98
C GLN A 72 13.70 5.16 9.49
N VAL A 73 13.67 6.37 10.07
CA VAL A 73 13.31 6.56 11.48
C VAL A 73 11.87 6.12 11.72
N MET A 74 10.93 6.50 10.85
CA MET A 74 9.54 6.07 10.91
C MET A 74 9.42 4.54 10.84
N TRP A 75 10.12 3.89 9.91
CA TRP A 75 10.10 2.42 9.79
C TRP A 75 10.69 1.74 11.02
N PHE A 76 11.76 2.29 11.61
CA PHE A 76 12.34 1.80 12.85
C PHE A 76 11.33 1.86 14.00
N ILE A 77 10.63 2.99 14.17
CA ILE A 77 9.61 3.18 15.21
C ILE A 77 8.44 2.21 14.99
N SER A 78 7.93 2.12 13.77
CA SER A 78 6.82 1.22 13.44
C SER A 78 7.18 -0.24 13.67
N GLY A 79 8.35 -0.67 13.21
CA GLY A 79 8.85 -2.04 13.41
C GLY A 79 9.05 -2.39 14.88
N ALA A 80 9.59 -1.47 15.70
CA ALA A 80 9.72 -1.67 17.15
C ALA A 80 8.33 -1.83 17.79
N LYS A 81 7.36 -0.97 17.47
CA LYS A 81 6.00 -1.08 17.99
C LYS A 81 5.32 -2.39 17.57
N GLU A 82 5.47 -2.82 16.34
CA GLU A 82 4.94 -4.09 15.82
C GLU A 82 5.56 -5.32 16.50
N ASN A 83 6.79 -5.21 16.97
CA ASN A 83 7.44 -6.22 17.79
C ASN A 83 7.03 -6.18 19.27
N GLY A 84 6.25 -5.18 19.69
CA GLY A 84 5.84 -4.99 21.07
C GLY A 84 6.90 -4.29 21.94
N GLU A 85 7.81 -3.52 21.33
CA GLU A 85 8.97 -2.92 21.98
C GLU A 85 8.79 -1.40 22.17
N ARG A 86 9.15 -0.94 23.40
CA ARG A 86 9.25 0.47 23.76
C ARG A 86 10.70 0.93 23.66
N PRO A 87 10.97 2.25 23.58
CA PRO A 87 12.36 2.76 23.54
C PRO A 87 13.26 2.17 24.62
N GLY A 88 12.76 2.05 25.85
CA GLY A 88 13.51 1.52 26.98
C GLY A 88 13.80 0.01 26.97
N SER A 89 13.14 -0.76 26.09
CA SER A 89 13.37 -2.20 25.93
C SER A 89 14.29 -2.56 24.77
N LEU A 90 14.65 -1.57 23.94
CA LEU A 90 15.48 -1.80 22.75
C LEU A 90 16.97 -1.84 23.10
N ASP A 91 17.69 -2.77 22.51
CA ASP A 91 19.14 -2.91 22.68
C ASP A 91 19.90 -1.95 21.74
N ALA A 92 20.65 -1.02 22.34
CA ALA A 92 21.43 0.00 21.63
C ALA A 92 22.83 -0.53 21.25
N ARG A 93 22.90 -1.42 20.25
CA ARG A 93 24.12 -2.12 19.83
C ARG A 93 25.20 -1.20 19.22
N ASP A 94 24.78 -0.14 18.56
CA ASP A 94 25.66 0.82 17.89
C ASP A 94 25.15 2.25 18.09
N ALA A 95 25.95 3.24 17.66
CA ALA A 95 25.63 4.66 17.84
C ALA A 95 24.41 5.10 17.01
N ASP A 96 24.19 4.52 15.81
CA ASP A 96 23.08 4.87 14.94
C ASP A 96 21.77 4.28 15.47
N THR A 97 21.78 3.05 15.97
CA THR A 97 20.63 2.44 16.67
C THR A 97 20.29 3.22 17.93
N ARG A 98 21.29 3.64 18.73
CA ARG A 98 21.07 4.48 19.92
C ARG A 98 20.39 5.79 19.57
N LYS A 99 20.79 6.45 18.48
CA LYS A 99 20.16 7.68 18.02
C LYS A 99 18.73 7.47 17.54
N LYS A 100 18.44 6.36 16.86
CA LYS A 100 17.06 6.00 16.46
C LYS A 100 16.17 5.72 17.67
N ILE A 101 16.70 5.10 18.72
CA ILE A 101 15.98 4.86 19.99
C ILE A 101 15.67 6.20 20.68
N GLU A 102 16.65 7.12 20.72
CA GLU A 102 16.43 8.49 21.25
C GLU A 102 15.31 9.22 20.48
N LEU A 103 15.35 9.14 19.14
CA LEU A 103 14.32 9.74 18.28
C LEU A 103 12.95 9.08 18.51
N TYR A 104 12.90 7.78 18.74
CA TYR A 104 11.66 7.10 19.10
C TYR A 104 11.10 7.59 20.43
N GLN A 105 11.95 7.77 21.46
CA GLN A 105 11.50 8.32 22.74
C GLN A 105 10.94 9.74 22.58
N LEU A 106 11.67 10.61 21.90
CA LEU A 106 11.22 11.99 21.64
C LEU A 106 9.90 12.04 20.85
N TYR A 107 9.75 11.16 19.87
CA TYR A 107 8.50 11.03 19.11
C TYR A 107 7.35 10.57 19.99
N GLN A 108 7.57 9.59 20.86
CA GLN A 108 6.58 9.11 21.81
C GLN A 108 6.13 10.21 22.78
N ASP A 109 7.08 10.94 23.34
CA ASP A 109 6.82 12.06 24.26
C ASP A 109 6.03 13.18 23.56
N GLN A 110 6.30 13.42 22.28
CA GLN A 110 5.56 14.40 21.50
C GLN A 110 4.12 13.95 21.25
N CYS A 111 3.92 12.70 20.82
CA CYS A 111 2.58 12.14 20.60
C CYS A 111 1.73 12.18 21.87
N GLU A 112 2.32 11.90 23.03
CA GLU A 112 1.62 11.97 24.33
C GLU A 112 1.22 13.39 24.68
N ARG A 113 2.08 14.37 24.45
CA ARG A 113 1.75 15.79 24.66
C ARG A 113 0.65 16.32 23.76
N GLU A 114 0.67 15.90 22.49
CA GLU A 114 -0.32 16.31 21.48
C GLU A 114 -1.64 15.49 21.59
N GLY A 115 -1.67 14.43 22.39
CA GLY A 115 -2.84 13.55 22.50
C GLY A 115 -3.14 12.78 21.23
N VAL A 116 -2.09 12.38 20.47
CA VAL A 116 -2.18 11.66 19.21
C VAL A 116 -1.53 10.28 19.31
N VAL A 117 -1.99 9.35 18.50
CA VAL A 117 -1.44 7.99 18.40
C VAL A 117 -1.26 7.59 16.94
N ASP A 118 -0.22 6.84 16.62
CA ASP A 118 -0.09 6.19 15.32
C ASP A 118 -0.71 4.79 15.32
N PHE A 119 -0.79 4.14 14.16
CA PHE A 119 -1.37 2.79 14.04
C PHE A 119 -0.64 1.75 14.90
N GLY A 120 0.68 1.82 14.98
CA GLY A 120 1.46 0.92 15.84
C GLY A 120 1.13 1.11 17.32
N GLU A 121 0.89 2.37 17.73
CA GLU A 121 0.52 2.70 19.09
C GLU A 121 -0.85 2.16 19.49
N LEU A 122 -1.84 2.16 18.58
CA LEU A 122 -3.14 1.54 18.84
C LEU A 122 -3.00 0.08 19.27
N MET A 123 -2.21 -0.68 18.54
CA MET A 123 -1.97 -2.09 18.84
C MET A 123 -1.16 -2.28 20.12
N LEU A 124 -0.01 -1.57 20.20
CA LEU A 124 0.93 -1.74 21.31
C LEU A 124 0.30 -1.34 22.64
N ARG A 125 -0.33 -0.18 22.71
CA ARG A 125 -0.99 0.30 23.93
C ARG A 125 -2.17 -0.57 24.35
N SER A 126 -2.94 -1.08 23.37
CA SER A 126 -4.01 -2.05 23.67
C SER A 126 -3.45 -3.36 24.24
N TYR A 127 -2.35 -3.86 23.68
CA TYR A 127 -1.68 -5.04 24.17
C TYR A 127 -1.13 -4.84 25.59
N GLU A 128 -0.43 -3.73 25.84
CA GLU A 128 0.11 -3.39 27.16
C GLU A 128 -0.99 -3.25 28.21
N LEU A 129 -2.08 -2.54 27.89
CA LEU A 129 -3.21 -2.36 28.79
C LEU A 129 -3.84 -3.70 29.19
N MET A 130 -3.99 -4.63 28.24
CA MET A 130 -4.48 -5.99 28.53
C MET A 130 -3.46 -6.83 29.30
N ARG A 131 -2.16 -6.70 28.99
CA ARG A 131 -1.09 -7.44 29.66
C ARG A 131 -0.93 -7.01 31.11
N ASP A 132 -0.98 -5.72 31.39
CA ASP A 132 -0.60 -5.15 32.68
C ASP A 132 -1.80 -4.99 33.63
N ASN A 133 -3.03 -5.04 33.11
CA ASN A 133 -4.24 -4.93 33.91
C ASN A 133 -5.00 -6.26 33.98
N ALA A 134 -4.75 -7.03 35.06
CA ALA A 134 -5.35 -8.35 35.24
C ALA A 134 -6.88 -8.30 35.33
N ALA A 135 -7.45 -7.31 36.01
CA ALA A 135 -8.89 -7.19 36.16
C ALA A 135 -9.60 -6.89 34.83
N LEU A 136 -9.01 -6.00 34.03
CA LEU A 136 -9.50 -5.69 32.69
C LEU A 136 -9.41 -6.91 31.77
N ARG A 137 -8.28 -7.62 31.81
CA ARG A 137 -8.07 -8.84 31.02
C ARG A 137 -9.11 -9.91 31.37
N GLU A 138 -9.33 -10.16 32.65
CA GLU A 138 -10.35 -11.12 33.13
C GLU A 138 -11.76 -10.73 32.70
N HIS A 139 -12.11 -9.44 32.77
CA HIS A 139 -13.38 -8.92 32.29
C HIS A 139 -13.63 -9.30 30.83
N TYR A 140 -12.67 -9.06 29.94
CA TYR A 140 -12.81 -9.36 28.54
C TYR A 140 -12.75 -10.86 28.22
N GLN A 141 -11.98 -11.65 28.94
CA GLN A 141 -11.97 -13.11 28.84
C GLN A 141 -13.32 -13.72 29.24
N ARG A 142 -13.98 -13.17 30.24
CA ARG A 142 -15.37 -13.58 30.58
C ARG A 142 -16.39 -13.19 29.54
N ARG A 143 -16.19 -12.02 28.91
CA ARG A 143 -17.11 -11.48 27.91
C ARG A 143 -17.01 -12.21 26.59
N PHE A 144 -15.81 -12.48 26.09
CA PHE A 144 -15.59 -13.10 24.79
C PHE A 144 -15.37 -14.61 24.91
N ARG A 145 -16.45 -15.34 24.78
CA ARG A 145 -16.44 -16.80 24.85
C ARG A 145 -16.08 -17.45 23.49
N HIS A 146 -16.26 -16.72 22.40
CA HIS A 146 -15.99 -17.16 21.04
C HIS A 146 -15.26 -16.04 20.31
N ILE A 147 -14.14 -16.39 19.70
CA ILE A 147 -13.31 -15.48 18.90
C ILE A 147 -13.13 -16.12 17.53
N LEU A 148 -13.49 -15.37 16.48
CA LEU A 148 -13.34 -15.79 15.10
C LEU A 148 -12.35 -14.84 14.44
N VAL A 149 -11.31 -15.38 13.83
CA VAL A 149 -10.27 -14.62 13.12
C VAL A 149 -10.24 -15.07 11.67
N ASP A 150 -10.44 -14.12 10.77
CA ASP A 150 -10.32 -14.32 9.33
C ASP A 150 -8.96 -13.81 8.84
N GLU A 151 -8.47 -14.31 7.70
CA GLU A 151 -7.18 -13.95 7.10
C GLU A 151 -6.01 -14.07 8.11
N PHE A 152 -6.02 -15.15 8.91
CA PHE A 152 -5.09 -15.31 10.03
C PHE A 152 -3.61 -15.27 9.61
N GLN A 153 -3.29 -15.69 8.38
CA GLN A 153 -1.93 -15.65 7.80
C GLN A 153 -1.35 -14.22 7.67
N ASP A 154 -2.20 -13.20 7.71
CA ASP A 154 -1.78 -11.80 7.60
C ASP A 154 -1.51 -11.15 8.96
N THR A 155 -1.61 -11.91 10.06
CA THR A 155 -1.36 -11.40 11.40
C THR A 155 0.13 -11.21 11.67
N ASN A 156 0.47 -10.08 12.33
CA ASN A 156 1.82 -9.86 12.85
C ASN A 156 1.99 -10.43 14.27
N LYS A 157 3.20 -10.37 14.79
CA LYS A 157 3.55 -10.89 16.13
C LYS A 157 2.70 -10.27 17.24
N LEU A 158 2.52 -8.95 17.19
CA LEU A 158 1.79 -8.21 18.23
C LEU A 158 0.29 -8.50 18.20
N GLN A 159 -0.30 -8.59 17.01
CA GLN A 159 -1.71 -8.97 16.81
C GLN A 159 -1.98 -10.38 17.36
N TYR A 160 -1.09 -11.32 17.08
CA TYR A 160 -1.20 -12.67 17.62
C TYR A 160 -1.04 -12.69 19.15
N ALA A 161 -0.09 -11.93 19.70
CA ALA A 161 0.06 -11.79 21.15
C ALA A 161 -1.17 -11.15 21.82
N TRP A 162 -1.74 -10.12 21.21
CA TRP A 162 -2.97 -9.48 21.66
C TRP A 162 -4.16 -10.47 21.65
N LEU A 163 -4.33 -11.23 20.57
CA LEU A 163 -5.34 -12.28 20.45
C LEU A 163 -5.22 -13.31 21.58
N LYS A 164 -4.01 -13.76 21.91
CA LYS A 164 -3.77 -14.72 23.00
C LYS A 164 -4.23 -14.20 24.36
N LEU A 165 -4.08 -12.89 24.63
CA LEU A 165 -4.56 -12.29 25.88
C LEU A 165 -6.08 -12.33 25.97
N PHE A 166 -6.80 -12.09 24.88
CA PHE A 166 -8.26 -12.21 24.84
C PHE A 166 -8.73 -13.66 24.91
N ALA A 167 -8.02 -14.56 24.24
CA ALA A 167 -8.35 -15.98 24.22
C ALA A 167 -8.22 -16.65 25.58
N GLY A 168 -7.35 -16.15 26.45
CA GLY A 168 -7.22 -16.59 27.83
C GLY A 168 -6.90 -18.07 28.00
N GLN A 169 -6.12 -18.66 27.08
CA GLN A 169 -5.71 -20.06 27.18
C GLN A 169 -4.94 -20.31 28.47
N GLY A 170 -5.28 -21.39 29.19
CA GLY A 170 -4.69 -21.71 30.49
C GLY A 170 -5.22 -20.87 31.66
N THR A 171 -6.21 -19.99 31.45
CA THR A 171 -6.89 -19.22 32.50
C THR A 171 -8.23 -19.86 32.90
N ALA A 172 -8.92 -19.26 33.88
CA ALA A 172 -10.24 -19.71 34.32
C ALA A 172 -11.35 -19.54 33.27
N HIS A 173 -11.13 -18.69 32.26
CA HIS A 173 -12.13 -18.33 31.25
C HIS A 173 -11.57 -18.39 29.82
N PRO A 174 -11.15 -19.57 29.34
CA PRO A 174 -10.66 -19.71 27.99
C PRO A 174 -11.78 -19.53 26.97
N ALA A 175 -11.51 -18.78 25.90
CA ALA A 175 -12.39 -18.66 24.74
C ALA A 175 -12.18 -19.80 23.76
N SER A 176 -13.25 -20.19 23.05
CA SER A 176 -13.13 -21.01 21.84
C SER A 176 -12.68 -20.11 20.70
N VAL A 177 -11.55 -20.45 20.06
CA VAL A 177 -10.99 -19.66 18.97
C VAL A 177 -11.08 -20.45 17.67
N LEU A 178 -11.65 -19.84 16.64
CA LEU A 178 -11.64 -20.32 15.26
C LEU A 178 -10.79 -19.38 14.42
N ALA A 179 -9.70 -19.88 13.84
CA ALA A 179 -8.87 -19.15 12.91
C ALA A 179 -9.07 -19.70 11.49
N VAL A 180 -9.36 -18.82 10.56
CA VAL A 180 -9.46 -19.11 9.14
C VAL A 180 -8.34 -18.39 8.42
N GLY A 181 -7.63 -19.08 7.52
CA GLY A 181 -6.50 -18.51 6.81
C GLY A 181 -5.96 -19.44 5.75
N ASP A 182 -5.10 -18.89 4.91
CA ASP A 182 -4.46 -19.56 3.80
C ASP A 182 -2.98 -19.14 3.74
N ASP A 183 -2.08 -20.02 4.16
CA ASP A 183 -0.64 -19.77 4.17
C ASP A 183 -0.08 -19.46 2.77
N ASP A 184 -0.67 -20.05 1.72
CA ASP A 184 -0.30 -19.76 0.34
C ASP A 184 -0.71 -18.35 -0.13
N GLN A 185 -1.58 -17.66 0.61
CA GLN A 185 -1.97 -16.26 0.38
C GLN A 185 -1.35 -15.26 1.35
N SER A 186 -0.33 -15.65 2.10
CA SER A 186 0.44 -14.73 2.96
C SER A 186 1.42 -13.90 2.13
N ILE A 187 1.04 -12.66 1.83
CA ILE A 187 1.77 -11.73 0.96
C ILE A 187 2.06 -10.38 1.61
N TYR A 188 1.95 -10.28 2.93
CA TYR A 188 2.14 -9.04 3.69
C TYR A 188 3.31 -9.10 4.69
N ALA A 189 4.35 -9.91 4.41
CA ALA A 189 5.55 -9.95 5.25
C ALA A 189 6.23 -8.57 5.35
N PHE A 190 6.22 -7.77 4.29
CA PHE A 190 6.69 -6.39 4.28
C PHE A 190 5.91 -5.43 5.21
N ARG A 191 4.73 -5.87 5.73
CA ARG A 191 3.93 -5.19 6.76
C ARG A 191 4.01 -5.92 8.12
N GLY A 192 4.99 -6.80 8.30
CA GLY A 192 5.20 -7.54 9.55
C GLY A 192 4.33 -8.78 9.71
N ALA A 193 3.54 -9.20 8.71
CA ALA A 193 2.81 -10.46 8.76
C ALA A 193 3.76 -11.65 8.89
N ARG A 194 3.36 -12.65 9.68
CA ARG A 194 4.17 -13.83 9.95
C ARG A 194 3.39 -15.11 9.66
N VAL A 195 3.74 -15.78 8.57
CA VAL A 195 3.17 -17.10 8.21
C VAL A 195 3.31 -18.09 9.37
N GLY A 196 4.42 -18.04 10.09
CA GLY A 196 4.68 -18.88 11.26
C GLY A 196 3.61 -18.79 12.37
N ASN A 197 2.86 -17.69 12.44
CA ASN A 197 1.76 -17.57 13.42
C ASN A 197 0.71 -18.67 13.23
N MET A 198 0.50 -19.18 12.01
CA MET A 198 -0.46 -20.28 11.76
C MET A 198 0.02 -21.59 12.41
N SER A 199 1.28 -21.93 12.24
CA SER A 199 1.90 -23.12 12.88
C SER A 199 1.97 -22.97 14.40
N ASP A 200 2.30 -21.74 14.88
CA ASP A 200 2.29 -21.42 16.30
C ASP A 200 0.90 -21.56 16.91
N PHE A 201 -0.14 -21.10 16.20
CA PHE A 201 -1.53 -21.24 16.62
C PHE A 201 -1.92 -22.71 16.79
N VAL A 202 -1.62 -23.55 15.81
CA VAL A 202 -1.90 -25.00 15.87
C VAL A 202 -1.25 -25.62 17.11
N ARG A 203 0.01 -25.30 17.36
CA ARG A 203 0.76 -25.82 18.50
C ARG A 203 0.28 -25.29 19.85
N GLU A 204 0.13 -23.96 19.97
CA GLU A 204 -0.13 -23.29 21.25
C GLU A 204 -1.58 -23.45 21.70
N PHE A 205 -2.53 -23.53 20.76
CA PHE A 205 -3.94 -23.76 21.08
C PHE A 205 -4.32 -25.26 21.08
N GLY A 206 -3.36 -26.16 20.83
CA GLY A 206 -3.60 -27.60 20.81
C GLY A 206 -4.67 -28.00 19.80
N VAL A 207 -4.60 -27.44 18.58
CA VAL A 207 -5.60 -27.67 17.55
C VAL A 207 -5.59 -29.13 17.09
N GLU A 208 -6.64 -29.88 17.44
CA GLU A 208 -6.78 -31.30 17.08
C GLU A 208 -7.30 -31.50 15.66
N HIS A 209 -8.11 -30.58 15.17
CA HIS A 209 -8.77 -30.69 13.87
C HIS A 209 -8.47 -29.49 12.98
N GLN A 210 -7.78 -29.76 11.87
CA GLN A 210 -7.57 -28.80 10.79
C GLN A 210 -8.49 -29.17 9.62
N ILE A 211 -9.40 -28.28 9.26
CA ILE A 211 -10.31 -28.47 8.14
C ILE A 211 -9.70 -27.77 6.91
N LYS A 212 -9.44 -28.51 5.84
CA LYS A 212 -8.93 -27.99 4.57
C LYS A 212 -10.08 -27.77 3.60
N LEU A 213 -10.29 -26.52 3.19
CA LEU A 213 -11.29 -26.15 2.20
C LEU A 213 -10.65 -26.19 0.80
N GLU A 214 -10.58 -27.35 0.19
CA GLU A 214 -9.90 -27.58 -1.09
C GLU A 214 -10.84 -27.43 -2.30
N GLN A 215 -12.17 -27.55 -2.10
CA GLN A 215 -13.13 -27.32 -3.17
C GLN A 215 -13.21 -25.84 -3.51
N ASN A 216 -12.79 -25.50 -4.72
CA ASN A 216 -12.86 -24.14 -5.27
C ASN A 216 -14.10 -24.00 -6.15
N TYR A 217 -14.81 -22.88 -5.98
CA TYR A 217 -16.03 -22.55 -6.74
C TYR A 217 -15.84 -21.33 -7.66
N ARG A 218 -14.60 -20.80 -7.73
CA ARG A 218 -14.28 -19.62 -8.49
C ARG A 218 -13.75 -19.93 -9.88
N SER A 219 -12.72 -20.77 -9.96
CA SER A 219 -11.87 -20.92 -11.13
C SER A 219 -12.05 -22.30 -11.79
N HIS A 220 -11.78 -22.36 -13.09
CA HIS A 220 -11.63 -23.61 -13.83
C HIS A 220 -10.33 -24.36 -13.48
N SER A 221 -10.25 -25.68 -13.77
CA SER A 221 -9.14 -26.50 -13.30
C SER A 221 -7.79 -26.12 -13.92
N ASN A 222 -7.71 -25.70 -15.19
CA ASN A 222 -6.46 -25.25 -15.80
C ASN A 222 -5.78 -24.10 -15.02
N ILE A 223 -6.59 -23.19 -14.45
CA ILE A 223 -6.11 -22.10 -13.61
C ILE A 223 -5.63 -22.65 -12.27
N LEU A 224 -6.41 -23.54 -11.65
CA LEU A 224 -6.06 -24.13 -10.36
C LEU A 224 -4.86 -25.06 -10.44
N ASP A 225 -4.74 -25.83 -11.50
CA ASP A 225 -3.59 -26.72 -11.73
C ASP A 225 -2.31 -25.90 -11.88
N SER A 226 -2.39 -24.77 -12.60
CA SER A 226 -1.27 -23.81 -12.68
C SER A 226 -0.91 -23.21 -11.33
N ALA A 227 -1.90 -22.86 -10.50
CA ALA A 227 -1.67 -22.32 -9.17
C ALA A 227 -1.10 -23.39 -8.21
N ASN A 228 -1.61 -24.61 -8.24
CA ASN A 228 -1.14 -25.71 -7.40
C ASN A 228 0.30 -26.11 -7.74
N GLU A 229 0.65 -26.23 -9.03
CA GLU A 229 2.00 -26.58 -9.48
C GLU A 229 3.00 -25.50 -9.06
N LEU A 230 2.70 -24.23 -9.36
CA LEU A 230 3.53 -23.11 -8.95
C LEU A 230 3.82 -23.14 -7.45
N ILE A 231 2.78 -23.19 -6.62
CA ILE A 231 2.93 -23.05 -5.17
C ILE A 231 3.56 -24.29 -4.51
N SER A 232 3.53 -25.44 -5.20
CA SER A 232 4.17 -26.68 -4.72
C SER A 232 5.67 -26.54 -4.54
N ASN A 233 6.31 -25.55 -5.21
CA ASN A 233 7.73 -25.24 -5.11
C ASN A 233 8.09 -24.53 -3.79
N ASN A 234 7.13 -24.07 -2.98
CA ASN A 234 7.38 -23.55 -1.63
C ASN A 234 7.57 -24.70 -0.64
N ARG A 235 8.58 -24.60 0.24
CA ARG A 235 8.98 -25.67 1.15
C ARG A 235 8.14 -25.70 2.43
N HIS A 236 7.77 -24.54 2.95
CA HIS A 236 7.07 -24.41 4.23
C HIS A 236 5.59 -24.13 4.00
N ARG A 237 4.79 -25.17 3.73
CA ARG A 237 3.36 -25.07 3.51
C ARG A 237 2.58 -25.99 4.46
N LEU A 238 1.39 -25.53 4.88
CA LEU A 238 0.42 -26.42 5.56
C LEU A 238 -0.16 -27.45 4.59
N GLY A 239 -0.02 -27.22 3.29
CA GLY A 239 -0.32 -28.15 2.21
C GLY A 239 -1.81 -28.31 1.97
N LYS A 240 -2.29 -27.76 0.86
CA LYS A 240 -3.62 -28.02 0.29
C LYS A 240 -3.50 -28.10 -1.22
N ASN A 241 -4.46 -28.74 -1.88
CA ASN A 241 -4.60 -28.74 -3.33
C ASN A 241 -6.00 -28.28 -3.69
N LEU A 242 -6.08 -27.17 -4.43
CA LEU A 242 -7.36 -26.67 -4.91
C LEU A 242 -7.88 -27.55 -6.03
N ARG A 243 -9.17 -27.88 -5.97
CA ARG A 243 -9.89 -28.66 -6.99
C ARG A 243 -11.22 -28.00 -7.31
N THR A 244 -11.74 -28.23 -8.51
CA THR A 244 -13.02 -27.67 -8.94
C THR A 244 -13.81 -28.69 -9.76
N ASP A 245 -15.12 -28.56 -9.71
CA ASP A 245 -16.06 -29.33 -10.57
C ASP A 245 -16.45 -28.55 -11.84
N ALA A 246 -15.90 -27.31 -12.03
CA ALA A 246 -16.21 -26.46 -13.19
C ALA A 246 -15.56 -26.91 -14.51
N GLY A 247 -14.75 -27.99 -14.48
CA GLY A 247 -14.05 -28.50 -15.66
C GLY A 247 -12.80 -27.71 -16.03
N PRO A 248 -12.12 -28.08 -17.14
CA PRO A 248 -10.78 -27.54 -17.49
C PRO A 248 -10.80 -26.07 -17.88
N GLY A 249 -11.87 -25.59 -18.48
CA GLY A 249 -11.90 -24.20 -19.00
C GLY A 249 -10.94 -23.99 -20.18
N GLU A 250 -10.60 -22.74 -20.44
CA GLU A 250 -9.61 -22.37 -21.46
C GLU A 250 -8.17 -22.57 -20.95
N PRO A 251 -7.21 -22.91 -21.84
CA PRO A 251 -5.79 -22.91 -21.46
C PRO A 251 -5.33 -21.54 -21.04
N VAL A 252 -4.37 -21.47 -20.13
CA VAL A 252 -3.68 -20.22 -19.74
C VAL A 252 -2.91 -19.70 -20.96
N ARG A 253 -3.23 -18.49 -21.41
CA ARG A 253 -2.62 -17.91 -22.61
C ARG A 253 -1.37 -17.14 -22.25
N VAL A 254 -0.28 -17.37 -22.99
CA VAL A 254 1.02 -16.74 -22.73
C VAL A 254 1.47 -15.94 -23.96
N LEU A 255 1.80 -14.66 -23.73
CA LEU A 255 2.37 -13.75 -24.72
C LEU A 255 3.83 -13.46 -24.39
N GLU A 256 4.70 -13.62 -25.38
CA GLU A 256 6.01 -13.00 -25.42
C GLU A 256 5.97 -11.82 -26.39
N ALA A 257 6.11 -10.60 -25.87
CA ALA A 257 6.14 -9.37 -26.64
C ALA A 257 7.58 -8.91 -26.89
N ALA A 258 7.84 -8.26 -28.00
CA ALA A 258 9.17 -7.68 -28.27
C ALA A 258 9.44 -6.49 -27.33
N ARG A 259 8.44 -5.65 -27.11
CA ARG A 259 8.51 -4.46 -26.26
C ARG A 259 7.30 -4.37 -25.34
N ASP A 260 7.44 -3.62 -24.26
CA ASP A 260 6.35 -3.28 -23.33
C ASP A 260 5.19 -2.53 -24.03
N LEU A 261 5.48 -1.74 -25.05
CA LEU A 261 4.45 -1.08 -25.86
C LEU A 261 3.62 -2.11 -26.66
N ASP A 262 4.27 -3.12 -27.22
CA ASP A 262 3.61 -4.21 -27.96
C ASP A 262 2.75 -5.07 -27.02
N GLU A 263 3.23 -5.32 -25.79
CA GLU A 263 2.47 -5.97 -24.70
C GLU A 263 1.19 -5.19 -24.39
N SER A 264 1.31 -3.88 -24.19
CA SER A 264 0.18 -3.01 -23.84
C SER A 264 -0.85 -2.90 -24.98
N GLN A 265 -0.39 -2.84 -26.24
CA GLN A 265 -1.29 -2.80 -27.39
C GLN A 265 -2.07 -4.10 -27.55
N TRP A 266 -1.39 -5.24 -27.42
CA TRP A 266 -2.05 -6.55 -27.44
C TRP A 266 -3.10 -6.68 -26.34
N LEU A 267 -2.79 -6.23 -25.13
CA LEU A 267 -3.74 -6.22 -24.02
C LEU A 267 -5.01 -5.43 -24.36
N VAL A 268 -4.87 -4.26 -24.97
CA VAL A 268 -6.00 -3.45 -25.44
C VAL A 268 -6.85 -4.21 -26.47
N ASP A 269 -6.22 -4.92 -27.40
CA ASP A 269 -6.91 -5.67 -28.45
C ASP A 269 -7.66 -6.89 -27.88
N GLU A 270 -7.09 -7.60 -26.90
CA GLU A 270 -7.77 -8.70 -26.19
C GLU A 270 -8.96 -8.18 -25.35
N ILE A 271 -8.83 -7.05 -24.68
CA ILE A 271 -9.94 -6.42 -23.94
C ILE A 271 -11.08 -6.04 -24.91
N ARG A 272 -10.75 -5.43 -26.06
CA ARG A 272 -11.75 -5.13 -27.10
C ARG A 272 -12.43 -6.39 -27.63
N HIS A 273 -11.67 -7.44 -27.78
CA HIS A 273 -12.22 -8.73 -28.20
C HIS A 273 -13.21 -9.27 -27.18
N HIS A 274 -12.84 -9.29 -25.89
CA HIS A 274 -13.71 -9.71 -24.79
C HIS A 274 -15.03 -8.92 -24.76
N VAL A 275 -14.95 -7.59 -24.90
CA VAL A 275 -16.13 -6.72 -24.91
C VAL A 275 -17.02 -6.99 -26.14
N ARG A 276 -16.42 -7.27 -27.32
CA ARG A 276 -17.17 -7.65 -28.53
C ARG A 276 -17.89 -8.99 -28.39
N GLU A 277 -17.34 -9.92 -27.59
CA GLU A 277 -17.98 -11.18 -27.23
C GLU A 277 -19.12 -11.02 -26.20
N GLY A 278 -19.40 -9.79 -25.75
CA GLY A 278 -20.46 -9.47 -24.79
C GLY A 278 -19.99 -9.46 -23.32
N GLY A 279 -18.70 -9.55 -23.07
CA GLY A 279 -18.14 -9.43 -21.72
C GLY A 279 -18.13 -7.99 -21.20
N SER A 280 -18.17 -7.82 -19.88
CA SER A 280 -18.10 -6.52 -19.21
C SER A 280 -16.65 -6.12 -18.93
N ARG A 281 -16.33 -4.84 -19.03
CA ARG A 281 -15.00 -4.29 -18.67
C ARG A 281 -14.70 -4.44 -17.18
N SER A 282 -15.71 -4.33 -16.34
CA SER A 282 -15.59 -4.48 -14.90
C SER A 282 -15.20 -5.91 -14.46
N GLU A 283 -15.39 -6.88 -15.34
CA GLU A 283 -14.96 -8.27 -15.13
C GLU A 283 -13.51 -8.54 -15.58
N VAL A 284 -12.83 -7.52 -16.13
CA VAL A 284 -11.44 -7.62 -16.60
C VAL A 284 -10.52 -6.92 -15.60
N ALA A 285 -9.50 -7.64 -15.13
CA ALA A 285 -8.43 -7.08 -14.32
C ALA A 285 -7.07 -7.20 -15.01
N VAL A 286 -6.26 -6.15 -14.90
CA VAL A 286 -4.85 -6.15 -15.29
C VAL A 286 -4.01 -6.01 -14.04
N LEU A 287 -3.25 -7.05 -13.74
CA LEU A 287 -2.43 -7.15 -12.55
C LEU A 287 -0.95 -6.93 -12.92
N TYR A 288 -0.29 -6.10 -12.14
CA TYR A 288 1.14 -5.83 -12.29
C TYR A 288 1.83 -5.85 -10.93
N ARG A 289 3.14 -6.10 -10.94
CA ARG A 289 3.94 -6.18 -9.71
C ARG A 289 4.26 -4.81 -9.13
N SER A 290 4.53 -3.83 -9.98
CA SER A 290 4.91 -2.48 -9.58
C SER A 290 4.03 -1.42 -10.22
N ASN A 291 3.70 -0.36 -9.47
CA ASN A 291 2.94 0.79 -9.97
C ASN A 291 3.61 1.49 -11.17
N ALA A 292 4.93 1.39 -11.32
CA ALA A 292 5.64 1.94 -12.47
C ALA A 292 5.18 1.33 -13.82
N GLN A 293 4.61 0.11 -13.79
CA GLN A 293 4.09 -0.57 -14.98
C GLN A 293 2.73 -0.01 -15.43
N SER A 294 1.94 0.58 -14.50
CA SER A 294 0.55 0.97 -14.80
C SER A 294 0.45 2.07 -15.84
N ARG A 295 1.37 3.05 -15.83
CA ARG A 295 1.29 4.23 -16.68
C ARG A 295 1.22 3.91 -18.18
N LEU A 296 2.01 2.94 -18.65
CA LEU A 296 2.02 2.56 -20.08
C LEU A 296 0.69 1.89 -20.47
N ILE A 297 0.17 1.04 -19.58
CA ILE A 297 -1.13 0.36 -19.75
C ILE A 297 -2.26 1.40 -19.71
N GLU A 298 -2.23 2.36 -18.77
CA GLU A 298 -3.19 3.46 -18.66
C GLU A 298 -3.20 4.30 -19.94
N THR A 299 -2.02 4.67 -20.46
CA THR A 299 -1.89 5.43 -21.71
C THR A 299 -2.46 4.65 -22.90
N ALA A 300 -2.22 3.33 -22.99
CA ALA A 300 -2.74 2.50 -24.06
C ALA A 300 -4.28 2.39 -24.00
N LEU A 301 -4.85 2.21 -22.82
CA LEU A 301 -6.30 2.18 -22.62
C LEU A 301 -6.96 3.53 -22.91
N PHE A 302 -6.33 4.63 -22.46
CA PHE A 302 -6.78 5.99 -22.72
C PHE A 302 -6.82 6.29 -24.23
N ASN A 303 -5.74 6.02 -24.95
CA ASN A 303 -5.65 6.20 -26.42
C ASN A 303 -6.66 5.32 -27.17
N ALA A 304 -7.03 4.18 -26.58
CA ALA A 304 -8.02 3.28 -27.13
C ALA A 304 -9.47 3.64 -26.75
N ALA A 305 -9.68 4.71 -25.97
CA ALA A 305 -10.95 5.13 -25.40
C ALA A 305 -11.65 4.00 -24.58
N ILE A 306 -10.88 3.17 -23.87
CA ILE A 306 -11.38 2.14 -22.99
C ILE A 306 -11.39 2.69 -21.57
N PRO A 307 -12.55 2.79 -20.91
CA PRO A 307 -12.64 3.21 -19.52
C PRO A 307 -11.87 2.24 -18.60
N TYR A 308 -11.08 2.78 -17.68
CA TYR A 308 -10.34 2.00 -16.69
C TYR A 308 -10.35 2.67 -15.31
N ARG A 309 -10.03 1.91 -14.27
CA ARG A 309 -9.80 2.37 -12.90
C ARG A 309 -8.50 1.81 -12.37
N VAL A 310 -7.74 2.67 -11.70
CA VAL A 310 -6.53 2.25 -11.00
C VAL A 310 -6.89 1.96 -9.54
N TYR A 311 -6.80 0.68 -9.18
CA TYR A 311 -6.92 0.24 -7.81
C TYR A 311 -5.57 0.36 -7.11
N GLY A 312 -5.55 0.95 -5.92
CA GLY A 312 -4.30 1.11 -5.17
C GLY A 312 -3.39 2.24 -5.67
N GLY A 313 -3.92 3.12 -6.55
CA GLY A 313 -3.44 4.49 -6.64
C GLY A 313 -3.65 5.19 -5.28
N LEU A 314 -3.41 6.50 -5.17
CA LEU A 314 -3.72 7.21 -3.93
C LEU A 314 -5.16 6.91 -3.54
N ARG A 315 -5.34 6.26 -2.39
CA ARG A 315 -6.64 5.89 -1.85
C ARG A 315 -7.46 7.14 -1.65
N PHE A 316 -8.78 7.03 -1.68
CA PHE A 316 -9.66 8.18 -1.56
C PHE A 316 -9.26 9.10 -0.40
N PHE A 317 -9.10 8.56 0.80
CA PHE A 317 -8.68 9.32 1.98
C PHE A 317 -7.19 9.69 2.01
N GLU A 318 -6.39 9.24 1.06
CA GLU A 318 -4.98 9.63 0.89
C GLU A 318 -4.78 10.75 -0.12
N ARG A 319 -5.78 11.09 -0.92
CA ARG A 319 -5.71 12.18 -1.90
C ARG A 319 -5.50 13.52 -1.19
N ALA A 320 -4.68 14.37 -1.78
CA ALA A 320 -4.24 15.62 -1.14
C ALA A 320 -5.42 16.51 -0.75
N GLU A 321 -6.40 16.66 -1.64
CA GLU A 321 -7.61 17.45 -1.42
C GLU A 321 -8.46 16.93 -0.27
N ILE A 322 -8.57 15.60 -0.15
CA ILE A 322 -9.31 14.95 0.94
C ILE A 322 -8.56 15.13 2.27
N LYS A 323 -7.24 14.95 2.27
CA LYS A 323 -6.42 15.21 3.47
C LYS A 323 -6.49 16.65 3.94
N HIS A 324 -6.61 17.60 3.03
CA HIS A 324 -6.81 19.00 3.41
C HIS A 324 -8.17 19.19 4.09
N ALA A 325 -9.25 18.64 3.52
CA ALA A 325 -10.58 18.71 4.11
C ALA A 325 -10.63 18.03 5.49
N LEU A 326 -10.05 16.82 5.61
CA LEU A 326 -9.97 16.10 6.89
C LEU A 326 -9.16 16.87 7.94
N ALA A 327 -8.10 17.59 7.54
CA ALA A 327 -7.32 18.40 8.48
C ALA A 327 -8.12 19.58 9.03
N TYR A 328 -8.99 20.23 8.22
CA TYR A 328 -9.93 21.23 8.73
C TYR A 328 -10.93 20.61 9.71
N LEU A 329 -11.49 19.44 9.38
CA LEU A 329 -12.41 18.72 10.26
C LEU A 329 -11.77 18.33 11.58
N ARG A 330 -10.50 17.88 11.56
CA ARG A 330 -9.73 17.58 12.78
C ARG A 330 -9.52 18.83 13.64
N LEU A 331 -9.26 19.99 13.03
CA LEU A 331 -9.13 21.25 13.78
C LEU A 331 -10.46 21.73 14.39
N ILE A 332 -11.58 21.42 13.77
CA ILE A 332 -12.90 21.68 14.36
C ILE A 332 -13.07 20.83 15.62
N GLU A 333 -12.71 19.55 15.57
CA GLU A 333 -12.81 18.64 16.68
C GLU A 333 -11.76 18.93 17.77
N ASN A 334 -10.50 19.08 17.37
CA ASN A 334 -9.37 19.34 18.26
C ASN A 334 -8.51 20.51 17.75
N PRO A 335 -8.72 21.74 18.24
CA PRO A 335 -7.91 22.91 17.87
C PRO A 335 -6.43 22.79 18.20
N ARG A 336 -6.04 21.84 19.05
CA ARG A 336 -4.67 21.60 19.49
C ARG A 336 -3.91 20.62 18.61
N ASP A 337 -4.52 20.12 17.51
CA ASP A 337 -3.85 19.25 16.55
C ASP A 337 -2.86 20.06 15.70
N ASP A 338 -1.63 20.16 16.16
CA ASP A 338 -0.53 20.86 15.49
C ASP A 338 -0.24 20.29 14.10
N THR A 339 -0.44 19.00 13.90
CA THR A 339 -0.20 18.34 12.61
C THR A 339 -1.21 18.79 11.55
N SER A 340 -2.49 18.79 11.89
CA SER A 340 -3.56 19.31 11.04
C SER A 340 -3.44 20.80 10.84
N PHE A 341 -3.06 21.55 11.88
CA PHE A 341 -2.79 23.00 11.80
C PHE A 341 -1.74 23.30 10.73
N LEU A 342 -0.57 22.67 10.81
CA LEU A 342 0.54 22.87 9.86
C LEU A 342 0.17 22.47 8.43
N ARG A 343 -0.69 21.48 8.26
CA ARG A 343 -1.15 21.03 6.94
C ARG A 343 -1.95 22.09 6.22
N VAL A 344 -2.81 22.83 6.92
CA VAL A 344 -3.80 23.72 6.29
C VAL A 344 -3.64 25.20 6.62
N VAL A 345 -2.74 25.60 7.50
CA VAL A 345 -2.55 26.99 7.88
C VAL A 345 -2.26 27.92 6.69
N ASN A 346 -1.55 27.42 5.68
CA ASN A 346 -1.28 28.13 4.43
C ASN A 346 -1.87 27.41 3.20
N PHE A 347 -2.87 26.57 3.38
CA PHE A 347 -3.56 25.93 2.28
C PHE A 347 -5.08 26.07 2.41
N PRO A 348 -5.78 26.70 1.42
CA PRO A 348 -5.22 27.46 0.29
C PRO A 348 -4.23 28.57 0.70
N PRO A 349 -3.43 29.12 -0.24
CA PRO A 349 -2.39 30.12 0.09
C PRO A 349 -2.94 31.34 0.82
N ARG A 350 -2.36 31.70 1.99
CA ARG A 350 -2.75 32.84 2.84
C ARG A 350 -1.62 33.80 3.15
N GLY A 351 -0.52 33.71 2.40
CA GLY A 351 0.67 34.53 2.65
C GLY A 351 1.42 34.17 3.95
N ILE A 352 1.24 32.94 4.44
CA ILE A 352 1.95 32.40 5.59
C ILE A 352 3.11 31.55 5.08
N GLY A 353 4.30 32.11 5.02
CA GLY A 353 5.50 31.42 4.55
C GLY A 353 6.18 30.57 5.63
N ALA A 354 7.18 29.78 5.21
CA ALA A 354 7.94 28.89 6.10
C ALA A 354 8.52 29.64 7.33
N ARG A 355 9.04 30.86 7.13
CA ARG A 355 9.59 31.68 8.22
C ARG A 355 8.53 32.06 9.27
N SER A 356 7.28 32.30 8.84
CA SER A 356 6.18 32.61 9.77
C SER A 356 5.80 31.38 10.59
N ILE A 357 5.83 30.20 9.97
CA ILE A 357 5.59 28.92 10.63
C ILE A 357 6.72 28.61 11.63
N GLU A 358 7.98 28.86 11.27
CA GLU A 358 9.12 28.70 12.17
C GLU A 358 9.00 29.59 13.40
N GLN A 359 8.67 30.87 13.22
CA GLN A 359 8.45 31.82 14.33
C GLN A 359 7.32 31.33 15.26
N LEU A 360 6.22 30.82 14.69
CA LEU A 360 5.12 30.26 15.47
C LEU A 360 5.56 29.02 16.26
N GLN A 361 6.29 28.11 15.62
CA GLN A 361 6.82 26.90 16.28
C GLN A 361 7.80 27.24 17.41
N ASP A 362 8.65 28.27 17.23
CA ASP A 362 9.56 28.72 18.27
C ASP A 362 8.81 29.34 19.45
N ALA A 363 7.79 30.16 19.17
CA ALA A 363 6.93 30.74 20.20
C ALA A 363 6.15 29.65 20.97
N ALA A 364 5.58 28.71 20.28
CA ALA A 364 4.87 27.57 20.87
C ALA A 364 5.78 26.73 21.78
N ARG A 365 6.98 26.41 21.29
CA ARG A 365 7.99 25.64 22.03
C ARG A 365 8.46 26.37 23.29
N GLY A 366 8.75 27.71 23.16
CA GLY A 366 9.23 28.51 24.27
C GLY A 366 8.25 28.58 25.44
N ASN A 367 6.96 28.43 25.18
CA ASN A 367 5.89 28.56 26.18
C ASN A 367 5.15 27.25 26.48
N GLY A 368 5.51 26.16 25.81
CA GLY A 368 4.85 24.86 25.99
C GLY A 368 3.39 24.85 25.55
N LEU A 369 3.02 25.69 24.57
CA LEU A 369 1.66 25.84 24.05
C LEU A 369 1.48 25.12 22.71
N PRO A 370 0.24 24.68 22.36
CA PRO A 370 -0.11 24.29 21.00
C PRO A 370 0.06 25.47 20.03
N LEU A 371 0.24 25.18 18.73
CA LEU A 371 0.45 26.22 17.71
C LEU A 371 -0.70 27.21 17.64
N SER A 372 -1.94 26.74 17.73
CA SER A 372 -3.14 27.59 17.70
C SER A 372 -3.17 28.63 18.83
N GLU A 373 -2.72 28.27 20.04
CA GLU A 373 -2.67 29.14 21.20
C GLU A 373 -1.46 30.08 21.18
N ALA A 374 -0.35 29.69 20.53
CA ALA A 374 0.86 30.48 20.43
C ALA A 374 0.79 31.60 19.38
N VAL A 375 -0.23 31.64 18.53
CA VAL A 375 -0.40 32.60 17.42
C VAL A 375 -0.31 34.07 17.92
N GLY A 376 -0.89 34.39 19.09
CA GLY A 376 -0.87 35.72 19.69
C GLY A 376 0.53 36.24 20.04
N GLN A 377 1.53 35.36 20.05
CA GLN A 377 2.92 35.71 20.36
C GLN A 377 3.76 36.06 19.12
N VAL A 378 3.20 35.81 17.91
CA VAL A 378 3.85 36.15 16.64
C VAL A 378 3.40 37.54 16.20
N GLY A 379 4.37 38.49 16.09
CA GLY A 379 4.08 39.86 15.72
C GLY A 379 4.03 40.11 14.21
N GLY A 380 3.60 41.33 13.84
CA GLY A 380 3.62 41.84 12.47
C GLY A 380 2.60 41.16 11.52
N LYS A 381 2.85 41.25 10.19
CA LYS A 381 1.96 40.72 9.17
C LYS A 381 1.77 39.19 9.28
N ALA A 382 2.82 38.47 9.70
CA ALA A 382 2.77 37.05 9.92
C ALA A 382 1.77 36.67 11.02
N GLY A 383 1.85 37.36 12.18
CA GLY A 383 0.92 37.17 13.28
C GLY A 383 -0.53 37.51 12.90
N ALA A 384 -0.75 38.58 12.13
CA ALA A 384 -2.08 38.93 11.64
C ALA A 384 -2.69 37.85 10.73
N ASN A 385 -1.90 37.29 9.80
CA ASN A 385 -2.37 36.21 8.91
C ASN A 385 -2.64 34.92 9.69
N LEU A 386 -1.79 34.58 10.66
CA LEU A 386 -1.97 33.41 11.53
C LEU A 386 -3.23 33.57 12.40
N SER A 387 -3.44 34.76 13.00
CA SER A 387 -4.65 35.05 13.80
C SER A 387 -5.92 35.00 12.96
N ALA A 388 -5.86 35.48 11.71
CA ALA A 388 -6.99 35.37 10.77
C ALA A 388 -7.32 33.92 10.42
N PHE A 389 -6.31 33.05 10.34
CA PHE A 389 -6.54 31.61 10.14
C PHE A 389 -7.20 30.96 11.36
N VAL A 390 -6.70 31.24 12.58
CA VAL A 390 -7.32 30.71 13.81
C VAL A 390 -8.76 31.19 13.95
N ALA A 391 -9.01 32.50 13.74
CA ALA A 391 -10.36 33.04 13.75
C ALA A 391 -11.29 32.35 12.73
N LYS A 392 -10.75 31.94 11.56
CA LYS A 392 -11.53 31.15 10.58
C LYS A 392 -11.90 29.77 11.13
N ILE A 393 -11.00 29.10 11.84
CA ILE A 393 -11.30 27.81 12.49
C ILE A 393 -12.36 28.01 13.58
N ASP A 394 -12.28 29.08 14.36
CA ASP A 394 -13.28 29.40 15.40
C ASP A 394 -14.66 29.63 14.79
N VAL A 395 -14.75 30.38 13.69
CA VAL A 395 -16.00 30.59 12.94
C VAL A 395 -16.55 29.26 12.40
N LEU A 396 -15.68 28.39 11.89
CA LEU A 396 -16.11 27.06 11.44
C LEU A 396 -16.68 26.25 12.60
N ARG A 397 -15.99 26.23 13.75
CA ARG A 397 -16.46 25.54 14.95
C ARG A 397 -17.81 26.07 15.44
N GLU A 398 -17.97 27.38 15.49
CA GLU A 398 -19.23 28.04 15.89
C GLU A 398 -20.39 27.68 14.96
N ARG A 399 -20.14 27.71 13.63
CA ARG A 399 -21.15 27.43 12.61
C ARG A 399 -21.55 25.94 12.55
N THR A 400 -20.65 25.04 12.95
CA THR A 400 -20.90 23.60 12.92
C THR A 400 -21.43 23.05 14.24
N GLN A 401 -21.57 23.90 15.28
CA GLN A 401 -22.35 23.57 16.45
C GLN A 401 -23.78 23.21 16.04
N ASN A 402 -24.30 22.09 16.45
CA ASN A 402 -25.63 21.58 16.07
C ASN A 402 -25.81 21.25 14.57
N ALA A 403 -24.77 21.26 13.77
CA ALA A 403 -24.81 20.82 12.37
C ALA A 403 -24.65 19.29 12.27
N THR A 404 -25.26 18.69 11.27
CA THR A 404 -25.01 17.29 10.92
C THR A 404 -23.59 17.11 10.36
N LEU A 405 -23.08 15.89 10.27
CA LEU A 405 -21.77 15.61 9.70
C LEU A 405 -21.68 16.08 8.24
N ARG A 406 -22.75 15.92 7.46
CA ARG A 406 -22.86 16.44 6.11
C ARG A 406 -22.69 17.96 6.07
N GLU A 407 -23.51 18.68 6.84
CA GLU A 407 -23.49 20.14 6.89
C GLU A 407 -22.15 20.68 7.40
N THR A 408 -21.50 19.95 8.33
CA THR A 408 -20.17 20.27 8.82
C THR A 408 -19.13 20.20 7.70
N ILE A 409 -19.15 19.15 6.87
CA ILE A 409 -18.24 19.00 5.73
C ILE A 409 -18.53 20.05 4.67
N GLU A 410 -19.80 20.31 4.33
CA GLU A 410 -20.22 21.36 3.38
C GLU A 410 -19.71 22.73 3.85
N ALA A 411 -19.88 23.07 5.13
CA ALA A 411 -19.38 24.31 5.72
C ALA A 411 -17.85 24.42 5.64
N VAL A 412 -17.13 23.32 5.88
CA VAL A 412 -15.66 23.27 5.73
C VAL A 412 -15.26 23.52 4.28
N LEU A 413 -15.87 22.86 3.32
CA LEU A 413 -15.52 23.01 1.91
C LEU A 413 -15.75 24.43 1.39
N ASP A 414 -16.84 25.08 1.80
CA ASP A 414 -17.17 26.44 1.42
C ASP A 414 -16.29 27.48 2.10
N LEU A 415 -16.19 27.44 3.45
CA LEU A 415 -15.52 28.48 4.22
C LEU A 415 -14.00 28.36 4.23
N SER A 416 -13.44 27.17 4.02
CA SER A 416 -11.98 26.98 3.94
C SER A 416 -11.37 27.67 2.70
N GLY A 417 -12.16 27.81 1.62
CA GLY A 417 -11.71 28.22 0.31
C GLY A 417 -11.12 27.08 -0.54
N LEU A 418 -11.27 25.83 -0.11
CA LEU A 418 -10.76 24.65 -0.86
C LEU A 418 -11.44 24.51 -2.21
N MET A 419 -12.76 24.67 -2.26
CA MET A 419 -13.53 24.57 -3.52
C MET A 419 -13.09 25.63 -4.54
N ASP A 420 -12.91 26.88 -4.10
CA ASP A 420 -12.49 27.97 -4.98
C ASP A 420 -11.06 27.76 -5.47
N HIS A 421 -10.17 27.35 -4.59
CA HIS A 421 -8.78 27.04 -4.92
C HIS A 421 -8.67 25.97 -6.01
N TYR A 422 -9.41 24.87 -5.88
CA TYR A 422 -9.36 23.79 -6.86
C TYR A 422 -10.11 24.10 -8.16
N ARG A 423 -11.07 25.05 -8.17
CA ARG A 423 -11.69 25.54 -9.43
C ARG A 423 -10.71 26.29 -10.33
N GLU A 424 -9.68 26.90 -9.73
CA GLU A 424 -8.65 27.64 -10.46
C GLU A 424 -7.51 26.73 -10.95
N GLU A 425 -7.40 25.49 -10.46
CA GLU A 425 -6.37 24.54 -10.90
C GLU A 425 -6.73 23.85 -12.23
N ARG A 426 -5.71 23.58 -13.05
CA ARG A 426 -5.87 22.96 -14.37
C ARG A 426 -6.52 21.58 -14.34
N GLU A 427 -6.32 20.81 -13.25
CA GLU A 427 -6.88 19.48 -13.00
C GLU A 427 -7.86 19.49 -11.82
N GLY A 428 -8.44 20.66 -11.54
CA GLY A 428 -9.27 20.87 -10.37
C GLY A 428 -10.64 20.18 -10.42
N ALA A 429 -11.15 19.87 -11.60
CA ALA A 429 -12.46 19.21 -11.75
C ALA A 429 -12.50 17.86 -11.00
N ASP A 430 -11.51 16.99 -11.20
CA ASP A 430 -11.43 15.69 -10.54
C ASP A 430 -11.30 15.83 -9.01
N ARG A 431 -10.58 16.87 -8.54
CA ARG A 431 -10.42 17.15 -7.11
C ARG A 431 -11.71 17.66 -6.48
N ILE A 432 -12.48 18.47 -7.21
CA ILE A 432 -13.80 18.93 -6.78
C ILE A 432 -14.78 17.75 -6.67
N GLU A 433 -14.78 16.85 -7.67
CA GLU A 433 -15.56 15.61 -7.60
C GLU A 433 -15.18 14.77 -6.36
N ASN A 434 -13.89 14.66 -6.06
CA ASN A 434 -13.44 13.97 -4.86
C ASN A 434 -13.90 14.62 -3.56
N LEU A 435 -13.91 15.97 -3.49
CA LEU A 435 -14.44 16.69 -2.32
C LEU A 435 -15.96 16.54 -2.18
N GLN A 436 -16.69 16.49 -3.29
CA GLN A 436 -18.12 16.18 -3.27
C GLN A 436 -18.39 14.75 -2.82
N GLU A 437 -17.55 13.80 -3.25
CA GLU A 437 -17.65 12.41 -2.84
C GLU A 437 -17.34 12.22 -1.32
N LEU A 438 -16.56 13.12 -0.71
CA LEU A 438 -16.35 13.13 0.74
C LEU A 438 -17.67 13.36 1.51
N ILE A 439 -18.57 14.20 0.96
CA ILE A 439 -19.90 14.41 1.54
C ILE A 439 -20.71 13.12 1.49
N ASN A 440 -20.68 12.41 0.33
CA ASN A 440 -21.40 11.15 0.14
C ASN A 440 -20.84 10.05 1.06
N ALA A 441 -19.51 10.01 1.24
CA ALA A 441 -18.85 9.09 2.15
C ALA A 441 -19.33 9.30 3.61
N ALA A 442 -19.46 10.54 4.04
CA ALA A 442 -19.96 10.89 5.36
C ALA A 442 -21.43 10.49 5.58
N GLU A 443 -22.31 10.73 4.60
CA GLU A 443 -23.72 10.29 4.67
C GLU A 443 -23.85 8.76 4.76
N SER A 444 -23.04 8.05 3.96
CA SER A 444 -22.99 6.60 3.98
C SER A 444 -22.51 6.08 5.35
N PHE A 445 -21.48 6.72 5.90
CA PHE A 445 -20.95 6.40 7.22
C PHE A 445 -22.00 6.55 8.33
N VAL A 446 -22.66 7.71 8.41
CA VAL A 446 -23.70 7.99 9.41
C VAL A 446 -24.84 6.96 9.32
N THR A 447 -25.23 6.57 8.11
CA THR A 447 -26.28 5.58 7.88
C THR A 447 -25.86 4.17 8.29
N GLN A 448 -24.60 3.78 7.99
CA GLN A 448 -24.07 2.43 8.27
C GLN A 448 -23.77 2.22 9.76
N GLU A 449 -23.22 3.23 10.43
CA GLU A 449 -22.91 3.18 11.86
C GLU A 449 -24.15 3.41 12.76
N GLY A 450 -25.28 3.81 12.17
CA GLY A 450 -26.55 3.93 12.86
C GLY A 450 -26.68 5.16 13.74
N PHE A 451 -25.91 6.23 13.45
CA PHE A 451 -26.04 7.52 14.15
C PHE A 451 -27.38 8.23 13.88
N GLY A 452 -28.14 7.86 12.85
CA GLY A 452 -29.31 8.61 12.39
C GLY A 452 -28.91 9.78 11.47
N ARG A 453 -29.76 10.09 10.49
CA ARG A 453 -29.49 11.14 9.49
C ARG A 453 -29.37 12.54 10.08
N ASP A 454 -30.02 12.79 11.19
CA ASP A 454 -30.08 14.10 11.86
C ASP A 454 -29.14 14.17 13.09
N ALA A 455 -28.21 13.22 13.23
CA ALA A 455 -27.23 13.23 14.31
C ALA A 455 -26.28 14.42 14.19
N VAL A 456 -26.18 15.19 15.28
CA VAL A 456 -25.33 16.40 15.34
C VAL A 456 -23.87 16.01 15.47
N ALA A 457 -23.02 16.59 14.61
CA ALA A 457 -21.57 16.43 14.63
C ALA A 457 -20.92 17.40 15.63
N MET A 458 -21.08 17.17 16.93
CA MET A 458 -20.53 18.07 17.96
C MET A 458 -19.09 17.72 18.32
N PRO A 459 -18.19 18.71 18.55
CA PRO A 459 -16.90 18.47 19.19
C PRO A 459 -17.06 17.98 20.65
N VAL A 460 -16.27 17.00 21.03
CA VAL A 460 -16.34 16.37 22.37
C VAL A 460 -15.98 17.34 23.50
N ASP A 461 -15.19 18.39 23.24
CA ASP A 461 -14.77 19.39 24.24
C ASP A 461 -15.93 20.21 24.82
N GLU A 462 -17.07 20.30 24.15
CA GLU A 462 -18.25 21.03 24.62
C GLU A 462 -19.17 20.18 25.52
N LEU A 463 -18.98 18.85 25.57
CA LEU A 463 -19.69 17.94 26.48
C LEU A 463 -19.06 17.87 27.89
N GLY A 464 -17.89 18.50 28.08
CA GLY A 464 -17.13 18.48 29.34
C GLY A 464 -17.54 19.49 30.42
N GLY A 465 -18.61 20.24 30.23
CA GLY A 465 -19.15 21.19 31.22
C GLY A 465 -20.26 20.58 32.09
N GLN A 466 -19.88 20.11 33.27
CA GLN A 466 -20.71 19.75 34.41
C GLN A 466 -21.14 18.27 34.57
N SER A 467 -20.36 17.56 35.35
CA SER A 467 -20.86 16.42 36.12
C SER A 467 -21.88 16.91 37.13
N PRO A 468 -23.14 16.46 37.14
CA PRO A 468 -24.01 16.65 38.29
C PRO A 468 -23.57 15.66 39.38
N ALA A 469 -23.11 16.22 40.48
CA ALA A 469 -22.92 15.49 41.74
C ALA A 469 -24.18 14.72 42.11
N SER A 470 -23.96 13.48 42.51
CA SER A 470 -24.89 12.59 43.17
C SER A 470 -25.89 13.31 44.10
N GLN A 471 -27.16 13.29 43.74
CA GLN A 471 -28.25 13.32 44.74
C GLN A 471 -29.21 12.19 44.40
N GLY A 472 -29.24 11.22 45.29
CA GLY A 472 -30.23 10.18 45.31
C GLY A 472 -31.63 10.76 45.54
N VAL A 473 -32.62 10.32 44.79
CA VAL A 473 -34.02 10.43 45.11
C VAL A 473 -34.75 9.13 44.72
N ASP A 474 -35.57 8.76 45.61
CA ASP A 474 -36.34 7.59 45.92
C ASP A 474 -37.45 7.26 44.89
N PHE A 475 -37.93 6.04 44.97
CA PHE A 475 -38.92 5.38 44.13
C PHE A 475 -40.34 5.96 44.18
N GLY A 476 -41.01 6.01 43.03
CA GLY A 476 -42.46 6.16 42.95
C GLY A 476 -42.97 5.99 41.53
N LEU A 477 -43.48 4.80 41.19
CA LEU A 477 -44.26 4.56 39.96
C LEU A 477 -45.63 5.27 40.04
N PRO A 478 -46.22 5.71 38.90
CA PRO A 478 -47.11 4.80 38.16
C PRO A 478 -47.05 4.93 36.62
N MET A 479 -47.52 3.85 35.98
CA MET A 479 -47.68 3.69 34.52
C MET A 479 -48.62 4.72 33.90
N ALA A 480 -48.25 5.23 32.71
CA ALA A 480 -49.16 5.76 31.71
C ALA A 480 -48.59 5.50 30.30
N ALA A 481 -49.51 5.28 29.36
CA ALA A 481 -49.37 4.69 28.05
C ALA A 481 -48.49 5.48 27.02
N PRO A 482 -48.16 4.88 25.87
CA PRO A 482 -47.08 5.32 24.99
C PRO A 482 -47.50 6.48 24.09
N ASP A 483 -46.74 7.55 24.13
CA ASP A 483 -46.80 8.62 23.14
C ASP A 483 -45.54 8.54 22.26
N GLU A 484 -45.75 8.50 20.97
CA GLU A 484 -44.72 8.40 19.94
C GLU A 484 -43.82 9.65 19.95
N ARG A 485 -42.67 9.57 20.62
CA ARG A 485 -41.54 10.43 20.39
C ARG A 485 -40.40 9.57 19.89
N VAL A 486 -40.02 9.81 18.64
CA VAL A 486 -38.83 9.25 18.03
C VAL A 486 -37.63 9.62 18.90
N GLU A 487 -37.17 8.66 19.70
CA GLU A 487 -35.94 8.78 20.46
C GLU A 487 -34.76 8.89 19.47
N GLN A 488 -34.09 10.02 19.50
CA GLN A 488 -32.77 10.20 18.89
C GLN A 488 -31.83 9.19 19.52
N MET A 489 -31.58 8.10 18.83
CA MET A 489 -30.63 7.08 19.27
C MET A 489 -29.19 7.57 18.99
N GLN A 490 -28.57 8.18 19.98
CA GLN A 490 -27.14 8.32 20.03
C GLN A 490 -26.51 6.92 20.14
N ALA A 491 -25.46 6.66 19.35
CA ALA A 491 -24.72 5.41 19.45
C ALA A 491 -23.99 5.38 20.82
N ILE A 492 -24.60 4.72 21.79
CA ILE A 492 -24.03 4.54 23.11
C ILE A 492 -23.11 3.32 23.05
N SER A 493 -21.82 3.49 23.38
CA SER A 493 -20.96 2.36 23.67
C SER A 493 -21.51 1.63 24.93
N PRO A 494 -21.26 0.32 25.10
CA PRO A 494 -21.73 -0.41 26.27
C PRO A 494 -21.27 0.17 27.62
N ASP A 495 -20.30 1.08 27.60
CA ASP A 495 -19.70 1.72 28.79
C ASP A 495 -20.04 3.22 28.90
N GLY A 496 -21.04 3.73 28.14
CA GLY A 496 -21.66 5.04 28.38
C GLY A 496 -20.97 6.26 27.77
N GLU A 497 -19.87 6.12 26.99
CA GLU A 497 -19.23 7.24 26.31
C GLU A 497 -19.72 7.35 24.86
N THR A 498 -20.30 8.49 24.49
CA THR A 498 -20.78 8.78 23.14
C THR A 498 -19.67 9.45 22.32
N LEU A 499 -19.16 8.77 21.29
CA LEU A 499 -18.33 9.42 20.26
C LEU A 499 -19.21 10.34 19.42
N SER A 500 -18.73 11.57 19.14
CA SER A 500 -19.39 12.42 18.17
C SER A 500 -19.35 11.77 16.79
N PRO A 501 -20.36 11.95 15.92
CA PRO A 501 -20.33 11.47 14.55
C PRO A 501 -19.09 11.95 13.78
N LEU A 502 -18.58 13.15 14.08
CA LEU A 502 -17.36 13.70 13.49
C LEU A 502 -16.12 12.91 13.94
N ALA A 503 -15.94 12.68 15.24
CA ALA A 503 -14.81 11.90 15.78
C ALA A 503 -14.80 10.46 15.22
N ALA A 504 -15.97 9.85 15.17
CA ALA A 504 -16.14 8.51 14.62
C ALA A 504 -15.79 8.46 13.12
N PHE A 505 -16.25 9.45 12.34
CA PHE A 505 -15.92 9.57 10.91
C PHE A 505 -14.42 9.81 10.66
N LEU A 506 -13.79 10.71 11.41
CA LEU A 506 -12.35 10.98 11.29
C LEU A 506 -11.52 9.73 11.62
N THR A 507 -11.96 8.97 12.62
CA THR A 507 -11.35 7.68 12.97
C THR A 507 -11.54 6.65 11.85
N HIS A 508 -12.75 6.56 11.29
CA HIS A 508 -13.07 5.70 10.17
C HIS A 508 -12.22 6.05 8.94
N ALA A 509 -12.14 7.33 8.58
CA ALA A 509 -11.30 7.81 7.48
C ALA A 509 -9.81 7.47 7.67
N ALA A 510 -9.30 7.57 8.91
CA ALA A 510 -7.92 7.20 9.24
C ALA A 510 -7.70 5.69 9.12
N LEU A 511 -8.68 4.87 9.52
CA LEU A 511 -8.61 3.41 9.42
C LEU A 511 -8.82 2.91 7.99
N GLU A 512 -9.75 3.51 7.24
CA GLU A 512 -10.02 3.15 5.84
C GLU A 512 -8.93 3.61 4.87
N SER A 513 -8.11 4.60 5.22
CA SER A 513 -6.89 4.85 4.45
C SER A 513 -6.02 3.58 4.37
N GLY A 514 -6.37 2.53 5.12
CA GLY A 514 -5.84 1.16 5.11
C GLY A 514 -6.60 0.14 4.25
N ASP A 515 -7.90 0.26 3.94
CA ASP A 515 -8.72 -0.77 3.29
C ASP A 515 -9.23 -0.37 1.89
N ASN A 516 -9.17 -1.32 0.93
CA ASN A 516 -9.63 -1.14 -0.45
C ASN A 516 -11.15 -1.25 -0.53
N GLN A 517 -11.86 -0.16 -0.80
CA GLN A 517 -13.24 -0.22 -1.27
C GLN A 517 -13.37 0.31 -2.70
N ALA A 518 -13.94 -0.54 -3.56
CA ALA A 518 -14.30 -0.19 -4.92
C ALA A 518 -15.57 0.66 -4.94
N GLN A 519 -15.53 1.80 -5.60
CA GLN A 519 -16.76 2.50 -5.93
C GLN A 519 -17.54 1.76 -7.01
N ALA A 520 -18.80 1.46 -6.72
CA ALA A 520 -19.71 0.80 -7.62
C ALA A 520 -20.20 1.75 -8.73
N GLY A 521 -20.28 1.25 -9.97
CA GLY A 521 -21.23 1.80 -10.91
C GLY A 521 -20.80 2.05 -12.36
N GLN A 522 -19.52 2.03 -12.75
CA GLN A 522 -19.16 2.15 -14.17
C GLN A 522 -18.48 0.88 -14.69
N ASP A 523 -18.83 0.46 -15.92
CA ASP A 523 -18.18 -0.63 -16.62
C ASP A 523 -16.79 -0.19 -17.09
N ALA A 524 -15.76 -0.50 -16.30
CA ALA A 524 -14.37 -0.09 -16.51
C ALA A 524 -13.39 -1.22 -16.19
N VAL A 525 -12.29 -1.30 -16.93
CA VAL A 525 -11.20 -2.25 -16.68
C VAL A 525 -10.53 -1.94 -15.35
N GLN A 526 -10.21 -2.94 -14.56
CA GLN A 526 -9.60 -2.79 -13.25
C GLN A 526 -8.07 -2.95 -13.35
N LEU A 527 -7.34 -1.89 -13.07
CA LEU A 527 -5.87 -1.88 -13.03
C LEU A 527 -5.41 -1.89 -11.57
N MET A 528 -4.54 -2.83 -11.21
CA MET A 528 -4.05 -2.88 -9.83
C MET A 528 -2.73 -3.65 -9.69
N THR A 529 -2.03 -3.40 -8.60
CA THR A 529 -0.94 -4.29 -8.22
C THR A 529 -1.49 -5.66 -7.80
N VAL A 530 -0.68 -6.71 -7.93
CA VAL A 530 -1.07 -8.04 -7.46
C VAL A 530 -1.46 -8.03 -5.99
N HIS A 531 -0.77 -7.27 -5.14
CA HIS A 531 -1.11 -7.12 -3.72
C HIS A 531 -2.53 -6.56 -3.50
N ALA A 532 -2.92 -5.57 -4.31
CA ALA A 532 -4.24 -4.96 -4.21
C ALA A 532 -5.36 -5.89 -4.71
N SER A 533 -5.03 -6.92 -5.48
CA SER A 533 -6.01 -7.88 -6.00
C SER A 533 -6.44 -8.94 -4.97
N LYS A 534 -5.75 -9.04 -3.82
CA LYS A 534 -6.11 -10.00 -2.77
C LYS A 534 -7.55 -9.75 -2.30
N GLY A 535 -8.34 -10.82 -2.24
CA GLY A 535 -9.76 -10.77 -1.90
C GLY A 535 -10.70 -10.44 -3.05
N LEU A 536 -10.19 -10.01 -4.21
CA LEU A 536 -10.97 -9.76 -5.43
C LEU A 536 -10.97 -10.96 -6.35
N GLU A 537 -11.87 -10.96 -7.37
CA GLU A 537 -11.94 -11.98 -8.38
C GLU A 537 -12.58 -11.43 -9.66
N PHE A 538 -12.11 -11.89 -10.83
CA PHE A 538 -12.49 -11.37 -12.13
C PHE A 538 -12.64 -12.51 -13.14
N ASP A 539 -13.51 -12.34 -14.13
CA ASP A 539 -13.69 -13.35 -15.18
C ASP A 539 -12.44 -13.47 -16.05
N VAL A 540 -11.79 -12.36 -16.33
CA VAL A 540 -10.59 -12.27 -17.16
C VAL A 540 -9.47 -11.56 -16.39
N VAL A 541 -8.33 -12.21 -16.26
CA VAL A 541 -7.16 -11.63 -15.58
C VAL A 541 -5.96 -11.64 -16.50
N PHE A 542 -5.31 -10.50 -16.63
CA PHE A 542 -4.02 -10.34 -17.26
C PHE A 542 -2.96 -10.15 -16.16
N ILE A 543 -1.89 -10.93 -16.18
CA ILE A 543 -0.72 -10.73 -15.33
C ILE A 543 0.42 -10.31 -16.25
N THR A 544 0.87 -9.06 -16.14
CA THR A 544 1.83 -8.43 -17.04
C THR A 544 3.21 -8.29 -16.42
N GLY A 545 4.25 -8.25 -17.26
CA GLY A 545 5.62 -8.02 -16.81
C GLY A 545 6.21 -9.20 -16.02
N LEU A 546 5.92 -10.43 -16.44
CA LEU A 546 6.51 -11.63 -15.85
C LEU A 546 7.97 -11.79 -16.30
N GLU A 547 8.85 -11.03 -15.66
CA GLU A 547 10.26 -10.89 -16.03
C GLU A 547 11.14 -10.99 -14.77
N GLU A 548 12.30 -11.64 -14.88
CA GLU A 548 13.28 -11.70 -13.80
C GLU A 548 13.70 -10.29 -13.35
N GLY A 549 13.66 -10.06 -12.03
CA GLY A 549 13.93 -8.74 -11.43
C GLY A 549 12.73 -7.82 -11.36
N LEU A 550 11.64 -8.11 -12.09
CA LEU A 550 10.38 -7.38 -12.01
C LEU A 550 9.30 -8.21 -11.31
N PHE A 551 9.08 -9.45 -11.76
CA PHE A 551 8.21 -10.43 -11.10
C PHE A 551 8.76 -11.85 -11.34
N PRO A 552 9.52 -12.43 -10.40
CA PRO A 552 9.81 -11.98 -9.02
C PRO A 552 10.66 -10.71 -8.94
N HIS A 553 10.40 -9.89 -7.92
CA HIS A 553 11.08 -8.60 -7.76
C HIS A 553 12.51 -8.78 -7.24
N GLU A 554 13.49 -8.01 -7.81
CA GLU A 554 14.92 -8.16 -7.48
C GLU A 554 15.24 -7.99 -5.99
N ASN A 555 14.56 -7.07 -5.29
CA ASN A 555 14.78 -6.86 -3.86
C ASN A 555 14.35 -8.06 -3.01
N SER A 556 13.28 -8.74 -3.41
CA SER A 556 12.78 -9.93 -2.69
C SER A 556 13.74 -11.12 -2.85
N LEU A 557 14.49 -11.19 -3.95
CA LEU A 557 15.43 -12.30 -4.18
C LEU A 557 16.67 -12.27 -3.26
N SER A 558 16.94 -11.13 -2.60
CA SER A 558 18.03 -11.00 -1.63
C SER A 558 17.67 -11.59 -0.26
N ASP A 559 16.39 -11.75 0.06
CA ASP A 559 15.89 -12.27 1.31
C ASP A 559 15.74 -13.81 1.27
N PHE A 560 15.99 -14.47 2.39
CA PHE A 560 15.99 -15.95 2.47
C PHE A 560 14.66 -16.58 2.02
N ASP A 561 13.53 -15.98 2.44
CA ASP A 561 12.18 -16.46 2.08
C ASP A 561 11.51 -15.60 0.99
N GLY A 562 12.23 -14.63 0.42
CA GLY A 562 11.66 -13.64 -0.48
C GLY A 562 11.11 -14.24 -1.78
N LEU A 563 11.79 -15.26 -2.34
CA LEU A 563 11.27 -15.96 -3.51
C LEU A 563 9.99 -16.74 -3.21
N GLU A 564 9.87 -17.33 -2.02
CA GLU A 564 8.65 -18.01 -1.60
C GLU A 564 7.49 -17.03 -1.43
N GLU A 565 7.75 -15.80 -0.95
CA GLU A 565 6.74 -14.74 -0.87
C GLU A 565 6.31 -14.27 -2.27
N GLU A 566 7.24 -14.04 -3.19
CA GLU A 566 6.92 -13.71 -4.59
C GLU A 566 6.14 -14.82 -5.28
N ARG A 567 6.41 -16.09 -4.95
CA ARG A 567 5.63 -17.23 -5.46
C ARG A 567 4.21 -17.26 -4.89
N ARG A 568 4.01 -16.92 -3.60
CA ARG A 568 2.67 -16.73 -3.02
C ARG A 568 1.95 -15.56 -3.70
N LEU A 569 2.68 -14.51 -4.02
CA LEU A 569 2.12 -13.38 -4.74
C LEU A 569 1.64 -13.77 -6.14
N MET A 570 2.44 -14.55 -6.88
CA MET A 570 2.04 -15.08 -8.19
C MET A 570 0.86 -16.07 -8.06
N TYR A 571 0.83 -16.91 -7.03
CA TYR A 571 -0.31 -17.79 -6.71
C TYR A 571 -1.59 -16.97 -6.46
N VAL A 572 -1.49 -15.88 -5.68
CA VAL A 572 -2.62 -14.96 -5.49
C VAL A 572 -3.07 -14.41 -6.83
N ALA A 573 -2.16 -13.92 -7.68
CA ALA A 573 -2.51 -13.34 -8.98
C ALA A 573 -3.27 -14.35 -9.88
N ILE A 574 -2.77 -15.58 -10.00
CA ILE A 574 -3.39 -16.65 -10.79
C ILE A 574 -4.80 -16.96 -10.27
N THR A 575 -4.96 -17.09 -8.95
CA THR A 575 -6.24 -17.45 -8.33
C THR A 575 -7.27 -16.31 -8.32
N ARG A 576 -6.95 -15.13 -8.87
CA ARG A 576 -7.96 -14.07 -9.11
C ARG A 576 -8.81 -14.34 -10.33
N ALA A 577 -8.33 -15.16 -11.28
CA ALA A 577 -9.05 -15.48 -12.50
C ALA A 577 -10.15 -16.52 -12.26
N ARG A 578 -11.34 -16.25 -12.82
CA ARG A 578 -12.46 -17.20 -12.84
C ARG A 578 -12.46 -18.04 -14.11
N LYS A 579 -12.36 -17.41 -15.28
CA LYS A 579 -12.56 -18.03 -16.60
C LYS A 579 -11.32 -18.01 -17.47
N ARG A 580 -10.68 -16.85 -17.62
CA ARG A 580 -9.55 -16.64 -18.54
C ARG A 580 -8.36 -16.05 -17.81
N LEU A 581 -7.21 -16.65 -18.03
CA LEU A 581 -5.93 -16.15 -17.50
C LEU A 581 -4.96 -15.91 -18.65
N TYR A 582 -4.39 -14.71 -18.67
CA TYR A 582 -3.36 -14.27 -19.60
C TYR A 582 -2.09 -13.94 -18.82
N LEU A 583 -0.96 -14.45 -19.29
CA LEU A 583 0.36 -14.17 -18.75
C LEU A 583 1.17 -13.50 -19.84
N SER A 584 1.89 -12.42 -19.54
CA SER A 584 2.72 -11.76 -20.54
C SER A 584 4.06 -11.29 -19.99
N HIS A 585 5.05 -11.25 -20.88
CA HIS A 585 6.34 -10.64 -20.63
C HIS A 585 6.84 -9.94 -21.91
N ALA A 586 7.71 -8.93 -21.73
CA ALA A 586 8.34 -8.20 -22.83
C ALA A 586 9.85 -8.44 -22.83
N GLN A 587 10.45 -8.70 -24.01
CA GLN A 587 11.90 -8.86 -24.15
C GLN A 587 12.65 -7.57 -23.82
N THR A 588 12.03 -6.40 -24.06
CA THR A 588 12.57 -5.10 -23.68
C THR A 588 11.50 -4.24 -23.04
N ARG A 589 11.89 -3.50 -22.01
CA ARG A 589 10.99 -2.60 -21.26
C ARG A 589 11.71 -1.29 -20.90
N LEU A 590 10.98 -0.19 -21.02
CA LEU A 590 11.44 1.12 -20.58
C LEU A 590 11.01 1.35 -19.11
N LEU A 591 11.97 1.25 -18.18
CA LEU A 591 11.74 1.52 -16.76
C LEU A 591 12.64 2.67 -16.30
N HIS A 592 12.05 3.68 -15.66
CA HIS A 592 12.76 4.88 -15.16
C HIS A 592 13.67 5.56 -16.19
N GLY A 593 13.21 5.60 -17.47
CA GLY A 593 13.92 6.22 -18.57
C GLY A 593 15.07 5.40 -19.17
N GLN A 594 15.25 4.14 -18.76
CA GLN A 594 16.27 3.24 -19.31
C GLN A 594 15.63 2.00 -19.95
N THR A 595 16.08 1.66 -21.15
CA THR A 595 15.68 0.40 -21.80
C THR A 595 16.40 -0.76 -21.14
N ARG A 596 15.67 -1.70 -20.57
CA ARG A 596 16.19 -2.95 -20.03
C ARG A 596 15.85 -4.10 -20.95
N TYR A 597 16.82 -5.01 -21.13
CA TYR A 597 16.61 -6.31 -21.77
C TYR A 597 16.23 -7.30 -20.68
N ASN A 598 15.09 -7.94 -20.83
CA ASN A 598 14.49 -8.77 -19.80
C ASN A 598 14.63 -10.25 -20.14
N VAL A 599 14.79 -11.06 -19.11
CA VAL A 599 14.67 -12.52 -19.16
C VAL A 599 13.27 -12.87 -18.66
N LYS A 600 12.62 -13.83 -19.31
CA LYS A 600 11.31 -14.33 -18.86
C LYS A 600 11.40 -14.79 -17.41
N SER A 601 10.34 -14.55 -16.63
CA SER A 601 10.23 -14.98 -15.23
C SER A 601 10.41 -16.50 -15.11
N ARG A 602 11.14 -16.93 -14.07
CA ARG A 602 11.26 -18.35 -13.69
C ARG A 602 9.91 -19.00 -13.39
N PHE A 603 8.91 -18.23 -13.03
CA PHE A 603 7.57 -18.75 -12.77
C PHE A 603 6.95 -19.47 -13.97
N PHE A 604 7.34 -19.11 -15.22
CA PHE A 604 6.89 -19.87 -16.38
C PHE A 604 7.39 -21.33 -16.40
N ASP A 605 8.57 -21.58 -15.82
CA ASP A 605 9.14 -22.93 -15.75
C ASP A 605 8.56 -23.72 -14.56
N GLU A 606 7.82 -23.06 -13.67
CA GLU A 606 7.11 -23.65 -12.52
C GLU A 606 5.62 -23.89 -12.81
N LEU A 607 5.15 -23.63 -14.02
CA LEU A 607 3.77 -23.90 -14.46
C LEU A 607 3.69 -25.16 -15.32
N PRO A 608 2.56 -25.90 -15.25
CA PRO A 608 2.40 -27.12 -16.06
C PRO A 608 2.31 -26.76 -17.53
N GLU A 609 3.22 -27.27 -18.36
CA GLU A 609 3.27 -26.96 -19.80
C GLU A 609 1.96 -27.34 -20.51
N SER A 610 1.28 -28.37 -20.06
CA SER A 610 -0.01 -28.84 -20.61
C SER A 610 -1.16 -27.83 -20.42
N ALA A 611 -1.08 -26.96 -19.41
CA ALA A 611 -2.09 -25.93 -19.17
C ALA A 611 -1.80 -24.63 -19.95
N LEU A 612 -0.61 -24.47 -20.53
CA LEU A 612 -0.18 -23.24 -21.19
C LEU A 612 -0.41 -23.29 -22.69
N LYS A 613 -0.90 -22.17 -23.25
CA LYS A 613 -1.01 -21.92 -24.68
C LYS A 613 -0.24 -20.67 -25.05
N TRP A 614 0.92 -20.85 -25.66
CA TRP A 614 1.71 -19.75 -26.20
C TRP A 614 1.04 -19.14 -27.43
N ILE A 615 0.81 -17.84 -27.42
CA ILE A 615 0.17 -17.08 -28.50
C ILE A 615 1.22 -16.59 -29.49
N SER A 616 2.40 -16.17 -29.00
CA SER A 616 3.55 -15.81 -29.82
C SER A 616 4.34 -17.05 -30.23
N PRO A 617 4.93 -17.08 -31.46
CA PRO A 617 5.80 -18.19 -31.85
C PRO A 617 6.97 -18.25 -30.85
N ARG A 618 7.20 -19.44 -30.26
CA ARG A 618 8.39 -19.69 -29.43
C ARG A 618 9.62 -19.45 -30.31
N ASN A 619 10.23 -18.30 -30.23
CA ASN A 619 11.58 -18.09 -30.77
C ASN A 619 12.52 -18.91 -29.88
N GLY A 620 12.91 -20.10 -30.39
CA GLY A 620 13.91 -20.93 -29.73
C GLY A 620 15.16 -20.08 -29.53
N GLY A 621 15.59 -20.03 -28.24
CA GLY A 621 16.77 -19.26 -27.84
C GLY A 621 17.93 -19.51 -28.79
N PHE A 622 18.71 -18.49 -29.07
CA PHE A 622 19.96 -18.54 -29.81
C PHE A 622 20.88 -19.62 -29.21
N GLY A 623 20.80 -20.84 -29.70
CA GLY A 623 21.69 -21.90 -29.22
C GLY A 623 21.14 -23.31 -29.24
N SER A 624 20.35 -23.74 -30.24
CA SER A 624 20.18 -25.16 -30.51
C SER A 624 19.42 -25.39 -31.82
N SER A 625 20.10 -25.31 -32.95
CA SER A 625 19.62 -25.91 -34.20
C SER A 625 20.77 -26.02 -35.20
N MET A 626 21.64 -26.99 -34.99
CA MET A 626 22.43 -27.65 -36.01
C MET A 626 22.47 -29.15 -35.68
N ALA A 627 21.34 -29.83 -35.84
CA ALA A 627 21.31 -31.26 -36.06
C ALA A 627 20.07 -31.57 -36.90
N GLY A 628 20.28 -31.49 -38.21
CA GLY A 628 19.26 -31.76 -39.22
C GLY A 628 18.81 -33.19 -39.19
N LYS A 629 17.53 -33.41 -39.39
CA LYS A 629 16.98 -34.60 -40.02
C LYS A 629 16.45 -34.19 -41.38
N VAL A 630 17.16 -34.68 -42.44
CA VAL A 630 16.70 -34.71 -43.80
C VAL A 630 15.58 -35.79 -43.89
N PRO A 631 14.40 -35.52 -44.45
CA PRO A 631 13.53 -36.56 -44.90
C PRO A 631 13.93 -36.98 -46.33
N GLN A 632 14.31 -38.23 -46.49
CA GLN A 632 14.27 -38.92 -47.78
C GLN A 632 12.85 -39.16 -48.21
N SER A 633 12.48 -38.70 -49.40
CA SER A 633 11.63 -39.52 -50.28
C SER A 633 11.46 -38.85 -51.66
N GLY A 634 11.70 -39.62 -52.71
CA GLY A 634 10.97 -39.60 -53.94
C GLY A 634 11.70 -38.97 -55.15
N ALA A 635 12.32 -39.83 -55.90
CA ALA A 635 12.80 -39.63 -57.24
C ALA A 635 11.75 -39.08 -58.22
N TYR A 636 12.16 -38.14 -59.07
CA TYR A 636 11.87 -38.11 -60.51
C TYR A 636 12.81 -37.12 -61.18
N ALA A 637 13.62 -37.64 -62.13
CA ALA A 637 14.37 -36.90 -63.14
C ALA A 637 13.57 -36.99 -64.46
N PRO A 638 14.09 -36.45 -65.59
CA PRO A 638 14.66 -35.14 -65.91
C PRO A 638 13.97 -34.50 -67.12
N SER A 639 14.21 -33.23 -67.38
CA SER A 639 14.24 -32.77 -68.79
C SER A 639 15.14 -31.53 -68.98
N SER A 640 16.07 -31.77 -69.83
CA SER A 640 16.97 -30.88 -70.49
C SER A 640 16.29 -29.77 -71.31
N VAL A 641 16.80 -28.56 -71.29
CA VAL A 641 17.01 -27.77 -72.57
C VAL A 641 18.20 -26.82 -72.37
N ARG A 642 19.05 -26.90 -73.40
CA ARG A 642 20.25 -26.12 -73.68
C ARG A 642 19.90 -24.72 -74.18
N ARG A 643 20.81 -23.76 -74.01
CA ARG A 643 21.64 -23.05 -74.96
C ARG A 643 21.76 -21.52 -74.72
N ASN A 644 22.92 -21.11 -74.53
CA ASN A 644 23.85 -20.40 -75.42
C ASN A 644 23.77 -18.86 -75.38
N GLY A 645 24.98 -18.34 -75.29
CA GLY A 645 25.43 -17.07 -75.91
C GLY A 645 26.18 -16.21 -74.89
N ASP A 646 27.35 -16.21 -74.75
CA ASP A 646 28.60 -15.89 -75.41
C ASP A 646 28.84 -14.38 -75.46
N PHE A 647 30.09 -13.99 -75.14
CA PHE A 647 30.86 -12.81 -75.41
C PHE A 647 30.77 -11.52 -74.58
N GLY A 648 31.98 -11.20 -74.09
CA GLY A 648 32.36 -9.84 -73.83
C GLY A 648 33.37 -9.60 -72.73
N THR A 649 34.62 -9.99 -72.95
CA THR A 649 35.77 -9.39 -72.23
C THR A 649 35.80 -7.89 -72.40
N TYR A 650 36.10 -7.12 -71.39
CA TYR A 650 37.00 -6.01 -71.36
C TYR A 650 37.48 -5.62 -69.99
N ASP A 651 38.73 -5.35 -69.91
CA ASP A 651 39.69 -4.93 -68.95
C ASP A 651 39.29 -3.96 -67.84
N ALA A 652 39.93 -4.25 -66.73
CA ALA A 652 40.61 -3.36 -65.75
C ALA A 652 40.22 -1.89 -65.68
N MET A 653 39.80 -1.49 -64.49
CA MET A 653 40.44 -0.41 -63.74
C MET A 653 39.86 -0.29 -62.31
N THR A 654 40.77 -0.52 -61.40
CA THR A 654 40.88 0.17 -60.06
C THR A 654 39.69 0.93 -59.53
N GLY A 655 39.09 0.38 -58.49
CA GLY A 655 38.21 1.11 -57.62
C GLY A 655 38.17 0.42 -56.24
N ALA A 656 38.97 0.91 -55.32
CA ALA A 656 39.02 0.44 -53.93
C ALA A 656 37.63 0.51 -53.30
N GLY A 657 37.10 -0.65 -52.88
CA GLY A 657 35.94 -0.74 -51.99
C GLY A 657 36.28 -0.14 -50.63
N PRO A 658 35.31 0.43 -49.95
CA PRO A 658 35.59 1.05 -48.67
C PRO A 658 35.96 -0.02 -47.63
N VAL A 659 37.16 0.11 -47.09
CA VAL A 659 37.64 -0.57 -45.90
C VAL A 659 36.70 -0.18 -44.74
N PRO A 660 36.20 -1.10 -43.90
CA PRO A 660 35.45 -0.70 -42.72
C PRO A 660 36.34 0.17 -41.85
N ALA A 661 35.88 1.37 -41.55
CA ALA A 661 36.57 2.32 -40.71
C ALA A 661 36.90 1.67 -39.35
N GLN A 662 38.18 1.48 -39.09
CA GLN A 662 38.66 1.23 -37.74
C GLN A 662 38.18 2.37 -36.85
N LYS A 663 37.34 2.04 -35.84
CA LYS A 663 36.98 2.97 -34.78
C LYS A 663 38.28 3.51 -34.16
N ALA A 664 38.45 4.81 -34.23
CA ALA A 664 39.56 5.51 -33.61
C ALA A 664 39.65 5.11 -32.15
N ALA A 665 40.86 4.80 -31.68
CA ALA A 665 41.13 4.48 -30.29
C ALA A 665 40.72 5.66 -29.41
N PRO A 666 40.04 5.43 -28.27
CA PRO A 666 39.61 6.50 -27.38
C PRO A 666 40.83 7.29 -26.86
N SER A 667 40.75 8.60 -26.91
CA SER A 667 41.81 9.56 -26.53
C SER A 667 42.25 9.54 -25.04
N HIS A 668 41.74 8.62 -24.24
CA HIS A 668 41.94 8.57 -22.79
C HIS A 668 42.91 7.48 -22.30
N GLY A 669 43.56 6.74 -23.20
CA GLY A 669 44.60 5.77 -22.84
C GLY A 669 44.10 4.52 -22.07
N LEU A 670 42.82 4.38 -21.79
CA LEU A 670 42.22 3.24 -21.07
C LEU A 670 41.85 2.13 -22.07
N ARG A 671 42.03 0.86 -21.65
CA ARG A 671 41.68 -0.34 -22.41
C ARG A 671 40.78 -1.27 -21.56
N LEU A 672 39.98 -2.07 -22.22
CA LEU A 672 39.22 -3.14 -21.57
C LEU A 672 40.15 -4.08 -20.80
N GLY A 673 39.78 -4.43 -19.58
CA GLY A 673 40.60 -5.28 -18.69
C GLY A 673 41.72 -4.54 -17.94
N MET A 674 41.95 -3.23 -18.20
CA MET A 674 42.97 -2.46 -17.54
C MET A 674 42.63 -2.20 -16.08
N GLN A 675 43.61 -2.31 -15.19
CA GLN A 675 43.47 -1.92 -13.80
C GLN A 675 43.67 -0.42 -13.64
N VAL A 676 42.73 0.22 -12.93
CA VAL A 676 42.74 1.67 -12.69
C VAL A 676 42.49 1.96 -11.21
N PHE A 677 43.06 3.04 -10.73
CA PHE A 677 42.82 3.53 -9.38
C PHE A 677 41.97 4.79 -9.44
N HIS A 678 40.90 4.81 -8.61
CA HIS A 678 40.04 5.97 -8.39
C HIS A 678 40.14 6.44 -6.93
N THR A 679 40.29 7.72 -6.69
CA THR A 679 40.54 8.29 -5.35
C THR A 679 39.45 7.96 -4.32
N LYS A 680 38.20 7.80 -4.76
CA LYS A 680 37.05 7.48 -3.88
C LYS A 680 36.74 5.97 -3.81
N PHE A 681 37.02 5.19 -4.85
CA PHE A 681 36.59 3.80 -4.95
C PHE A 681 37.74 2.78 -4.90
N GLY A 682 38.99 3.25 -4.89
CA GLY A 682 40.17 2.40 -4.87
C GLY A 682 40.50 1.77 -6.22
N GLU A 683 41.16 0.61 -6.22
CA GLU A 683 41.50 -0.14 -7.42
C GLU A 683 40.28 -0.83 -8.03
N GLY A 684 40.19 -0.78 -9.37
CA GLY A 684 39.12 -1.40 -10.11
C GLY A 684 39.54 -1.80 -11.52
N THR A 685 38.80 -2.71 -12.16
CA THR A 685 39.07 -3.22 -13.52
C THR A 685 38.05 -2.64 -14.49
N VAL A 686 38.53 -2.11 -15.62
CA VAL A 686 37.70 -1.56 -16.70
C VAL A 686 36.99 -2.70 -17.44
N LEU A 687 35.64 -2.71 -17.36
CA LEU A 687 34.79 -3.71 -18.01
C LEU A 687 34.33 -3.29 -19.39
N THR A 688 33.95 -2.01 -19.57
CA THR A 688 33.39 -1.49 -20.82
C THR A 688 33.77 -0.02 -21.00
N LEU A 689 33.97 0.40 -22.24
CA LEU A 689 34.23 1.79 -22.62
C LEU A 689 33.21 2.21 -23.67
N GLU A 690 32.53 3.34 -23.45
CA GLU A 690 31.48 3.88 -24.30
C GLU A 690 31.71 5.37 -24.58
N GLY A 691 31.33 5.80 -25.77
CA GLY A 691 31.46 7.20 -26.19
C GLY A 691 32.86 7.62 -26.61
N SER A 692 33.00 8.87 -27.04
CA SER A 692 34.28 9.47 -27.42
C SER A 692 34.31 10.95 -27.02
N GLY A 693 35.51 11.51 -26.76
CA GLY A 693 35.66 12.90 -26.35
C GLY A 693 35.08 13.19 -24.94
N ALA A 694 34.31 14.26 -24.78
CA ALA A 694 33.76 14.71 -23.51
C ALA A 694 32.68 13.77 -22.94
N ASP A 695 32.02 12.99 -23.81
CA ASP A 695 30.94 12.05 -23.41
C ASP A 695 31.45 10.62 -23.17
N ALA A 696 32.78 10.41 -23.18
CA ALA A 696 33.36 9.10 -22.93
C ALA A 696 33.11 8.63 -21.48
N ARG A 697 32.67 7.37 -21.34
CA ARG A 697 32.36 6.72 -20.04
C ARG A 697 33.08 5.38 -19.97
N ALA A 698 33.48 5.02 -18.76
CA ALA A 698 34.00 3.69 -18.43
C ALA A 698 33.16 3.00 -17.38
N GLN A 699 32.84 1.74 -17.60
CA GLN A 699 32.30 0.86 -16.60
C GLN A 699 33.45 0.14 -15.88
N ILE A 700 33.56 0.29 -14.60
CA ILE A 700 34.68 -0.22 -13.80
C ILE A 700 34.14 -1.03 -12.64
N ASN A 701 34.68 -2.23 -12.45
CA ASN A 701 34.40 -3.06 -11.30
C ASN A 701 35.40 -2.80 -10.18
N PHE A 702 34.92 -2.28 -9.06
CA PHE A 702 35.69 -2.05 -7.84
C PHE A 702 35.41 -3.16 -6.83
N PRO A 703 36.39 -3.97 -6.39
CA PRO A 703 36.15 -5.13 -5.52
C PRO A 703 35.36 -4.83 -4.24
N ARG A 704 35.47 -3.61 -3.70
CA ARG A 704 34.79 -3.19 -2.46
C ARG A 704 33.51 -2.36 -2.71
N HIS A 705 33.26 -1.90 -3.93
CA HIS A 705 32.18 -0.96 -4.24
C HIS A 705 31.31 -1.37 -5.43
N GLY A 706 31.56 -2.56 -6.00
CA GLY A 706 30.83 -3.09 -7.15
C GLY A 706 31.10 -2.32 -8.44
N VAL A 707 30.29 -2.60 -9.45
CA VAL A 707 30.41 -2.01 -10.78
C VAL A 707 29.86 -0.59 -10.81
N LYS A 708 30.66 0.37 -11.32
CA LYS A 708 30.29 1.79 -11.45
C LYS A 708 30.56 2.30 -12.86
N TRP A 709 29.64 3.13 -13.38
CA TRP A 709 29.85 3.93 -14.57
C TRP A 709 30.46 5.28 -14.19
N LEU A 710 31.59 5.61 -14.80
CA LEU A 710 32.30 6.87 -14.55
C LEU A 710 32.48 7.63 -15.86
N ALA A 711 32.11 8.92 -15.88
CA ALA A 711 32.40 9.80 -16.99
C ALA A 711 33.89 10.15 -16.99
N LEU A 712 34.61 9.85 -18.09
CA LEU A 712 36.06 10.00 -18.16
C LEU A 712 36.52 11.46 -18.15
N SER A 713 35.63 12.39 -18.49
CA SER A 713 35.88 13.83 -18.39
C SER A 713 35.99 14.36 -16.97
N VAL A 714 35.42 13.66 -15.99
CA VAL A 714 35.35 14.09 -14.58
C VAL A 714 36.07 13.12 -13.64
N ALA A 715 36.09 11.84 -13.97
CA ALA A 715 36.71 10.81 -13.17
C ALA A 715 38.22 10.84 -13.29
N LYS A 716 38.93 11.16 -12.22
CA LYS A 716 40.38 11.07 -12.12
C LYS A 716 40.78 9.61 -11.97
N LEU A 717 40.95 8.90 -13.09
CA LEU A 717 41.40 7.52 -13.11
C LEU A 717 42.89 7.48 -13.42
N THR A 718 43.67 6.82 -12.58
CA THR A 718 45.09 6.60 -12.79
C THR A 718 45.30 5.14 -13.17
N PRO A 719 45.91 4.79 -14.30
CA PRO A 719 46.26 3.42 -14.61
C PRO A 719 47.20 2.85 -13.56
N VAL A 720 46.86 1.68 -13.03
CA VAL A 720 47.77 0.92 -12.17
C VAL A 720 48.62 0.07 -13.10
N ASN A 721 49.86 0.46 -13.31
CA ASN A 721 50.80 -0.32 -14.11
C ASN A 721 51.09 -1.64 -13.41
N GLY A 722 50.70 -2.76 -14.04
CA GLY A 722 51.24 -4.07 -13.78
C GLY A 722 52.50 -4.30 -14.61
#